data_271726089ac4a5d069fc279973beed55
#
_entry.id   271726089ac4a5d069fc279973beed55
#
_cell.length_a   1.000
_cell.length_b   1.000
_cell.length_c   1.000
_cell.angle_alpha   90.00
_cell.angle_beta   90.00
_cell.angle_gamma   90.00
#
_symmetry.space_group_name_H-M   'P 1'
#
loop_
_entity.id
_entity.type
_entity.pdbx_description
1 polymer ?
#
loop_
_entity_poly.entity_id
_entity_poly.type
_entity_poly.pdbx_seq_one_letter_code
_entity_poly.pdbx_strand_id
1 'polypeptide(L)'
;METNPKLQLAFDFLEYTGTSVFLTGKAGTGKTTFLRELRRRSPKRMVVLAPTGVAAINAGGVTIHSFFQLPFGPYIPGQEPSTNKFNKEKINIIRTMDLLVIDEISMVRADLLDAVSDMLKRYRDRTRPFGGVQLLLIGDLQQLAPVVREEEWQLLGKYYASPFFFCCRAWQEMPYVGIELTHVYRQSDEHFIGLLNKIRDNCADRATLETLNRRCIPGFRLDDAEGYITLTTHNHQAQQINNQKLQQLDTRPYTYRAETEGTFPEDACPTDRELLLKKGAQVMFVKNDSSPEKRYYNGKIGRITALSAENILVRCGDEREAISVGREEWQNVKYALNEETGEITETVTGTFRQYPLKTAWAITIHKSQGLTFEKAVIDAGSAFTHGQVYVALSRCKSLEGLVLSSPLRAEALINDRTVKQYTDEVSRHQPGQEHLDRARREYYLRLLCELVDYTPLLRRLQHVARLFGEHLWRLYPDLTERMRQEREYCHTHLAAVGERFKAQLERLVRECDDYEHDPLLRERIAKGIAYFQDRTATRLLPLLNDTHPEIDNKEVRKTIEEALLRLQQETDLKTALLESAASGFDVKAYLSAKAKAMIEKPKARPRKTSGKTSTPDDIRHPRLYDALRAWRNEEAKRQGLPVYTILQQKALIGIANTLPASSKELLDLPGIGRKVAERYGAQLLEITDRFRFDAGNESSLP
;
A
#
# COMPACT_ATOMS: atom_id res chain seq x y z
N MET A 1 29.33 10.72 -9.22
CA MET A 1 28.15 11.15 -9.98
C MET A 1 27.80 12.54 -9.49
N GLU A 2 27.84 13.54 -10.34
CA GLU A 2 27.28 14.84 -9.99
C GLU A 2 25.84 14.68 -9.55
N THR A 3 25.54 15.11 -8.35
CA THR A 3 24.20 14.97 -7.77
C THR A 3 23.27 15.93 -8.51
N ASN A 4 22.39 15.39 -9.34
CA ASN A 4 21.37 16.19 -10.01
C ASN A 4 20.49 16.87 -8.94
N PRO A 5 20.49 18.23 -8.84
CA PRO A 5 19.79 18.96 -7.79
C PRO A 5 18.29 18.64 -7.75
N LYS A 6 17.66 18.38 -8.90
CA LYS A 6 16.24 18.03 -8.99
C LYS A 6 15.94 16.65 -8.41
N LEU A 7 16.85 15.69 -8.57
CA LEU A 7 16.72 14.37 -7.94
C LEU A 7 16.88 14.47 -6.42
N GLN A 8 17.81 15.29 -5.95
CA GLN A 8 17.96 15.53 -4.51
C GLN A 8 16.72 16.22 -3.94
N LEU A 9 16.18 17.23 -4.60
CA LEU A 9 14.95 17.91 -4.21
C LEU A 9 13.77 16.94 -4.14
N ALA A 10 13.60 16.04 -5.13
CA ALA A 10 12.58 15.01 -5.11
C ALA A 10 12.75 14.06 -3.93
N PHE A 11 13.98 13.64 -3.63
CA PHE A 11 14.29 12.81 -2.48
C PHE A 11 13.91 13.53 -1.17
N ASP A 12 14.25 14.79 -1.03
CA ASP A 12 14.00 15.57 0.18
C ASP A 12 12.49 15.78 0.42
N PHE A 13 11.71 16.05 -0.63
CA PHE A 13 10.24 16.07 -0.52
C PHE A 13 9.67 14.72 -0.05
N LEU A 14 10.16 13.61 -0.60
CA LEU A 14 9.68 12.29 -0.23
C LEU A 14 10.10 11.88 1.19
N GLU A 15 11.31 12.19 1.59
CA GLU A 15 11.85 11.77 2.88
C GLU A 15 11.37 12.63 4.04
N TYR A 16 11.41 13.94 3.87
CA TYR A 16 11.20 14.89 4.97
C TYR A 16 9.84 15.57 4.99
N THR A 17 8.97 15.24 4.03
CA THR A 17 7.62 15.81 3.98
C THR A 17 6.56 14.74 3.78
N GLY A 18 5.29 15.13 3.89
CA GLY A 18 4.16 14.32 3.48
C GLY A 18 3.55 14.73 2.14
N THR A 19 4.23 15.62 1.40
CA THR A 19 3.76 16.12 0.10
C THR A 19 4.00 15.07 -0.98
N SER A 20 2.99 14.78 -1.77
CA SER A 20 3.11 13.85 -2.90
C SER A 20 3.92 14.46 -4.03
N VAL A 21 4.62 13.61 -4.79
CA VAL A 21 5.51 14.03 -5.87
C VAL A 21 5.09 13.38 -7.18
N PHE A 22 4.92 14.20 -8.22
CA PHE A 22 4.91 13.74 -9.61
C PHE A 22 6.30 13.98 -10.20
N LEU A 23 7.06 12.89 -10.39
CA LEU A 23 8.40 12.93 -10.97
C LEU A 23 8.33 12.61 -12.45
N THR A 24 8.50 13.61 -13.29
CA THR A 24 8.46 13.48 -14.75
C THR A 24 9.80 13.80 -15.39
N GLY A 25 9.92 13.56 -16.66
CA GLY A 25 11.10 13.86 -17.44
C GLY A 25 11.24 12.95 -18.64
N LYS A 26 12.12 13.36 -19.56
CA LYS A 26 12.36 12.67 -20.83
C LYS A 26 12.82 11.22 -20.64
N ALA A 27 12.75 10.43 -21.70
CA ALA A 27 13.36 9.10 -21.71
C ALA A 27 14.87 9.21 -21.38
N GLY A 28 15.36 8.35 -20.47
CA GLY A 28 16.78 8.34 -20.10
C GLY A 28 17.23 9.40 -19.08
N THR A 29 16.32 10.10 -18.40
CA THR A 29 16.66 11.10 -17.38
C THR A 29 16.91 10.51 -15.96
N GLY A 30 17.00 9.18 -15.85
CA GLY A 30 17.40 8.55 -14.58
C GLY A 30 16.26 8.23 -13.59
N LYS A 31 14.99 8.31 -13.98
CA LYS A 31 13.82 8.01 -13.13
C LYS A 31 13.90 6.65 -12.43
N THR A 32 14.20 5.60 -13.17
CA THR A 32 14.33 4.24 -12.62
C THR A 32 15.53 4.11 -11.67
N THR A 33 16.64 4.79 -11.97
CA THR A 33 17.81 4.83 -11.08
C THR A 33 17.47 5.54 -9.78
N PHE A 34 16.73 6.65 -9.86
CA PHE A 34 16.22 7.36 -8.69
C PHE A 34 15.34 6.45 -7.81
N LEU A 35 14.42 5.69 -8.39
CA LEU A 35 13.57 4.77 -7.62
C LEU A 35 14.39 3.72 -6.88
N ARG A 36 15.42 3.12 -7.52
CA ARG A 36 16.32 2.18 -6.86
C ARG A 36 17.08 2.81 -5.70
N GLU A 37 17.59 4.04 -5.89
CA GLU A 37 18.31 4.77 -4.85
C GLU A 37 17.39 5.17 -3.70
N LEU A 38 16.17 5.62 -3.98
CA LEU A 38 15.14 5.92 -2.99
C LEU A 38 14.83 4.69 -2.12
N ARG A 39 14.62 3.52 -2.73
CA ARG A 39 14.39 2.26 -2.00
C ARG A 39 15.54 1.87 -1.07
N ARG A 40 16.78 2.14 -1.50
CA ARG A 40 17.98 1.82 -0.72
C ARG A 40 18.18 2.76 0.47
N ARG A 41 17.81 4.03 0.34
CA ARG A 41 18.15 5.10 1.30
C ARG A 41 17.01 5.48 2.23
N SER A 42 15.77 5.42 1.75
CA SER A 42 14.62 5.88 2.54
C SER A 42 14.18 4.81 3.54
N PRO A 43 14.01 5.15 4.82
CA PRO A 43 13.45 4.27 5.84
C PRO A 43 11.93 4.18 5.76
N LYS A 44 11.24 4.92 4.86
CA LYS A 44 9.80 4.86 4.70
C LYS A 44 9.34 3.49 4.22
N ARG A 45 8.27 2.99 4.81
CA ARG A 45 7.60 1.74 4.38
C ARG A 45 6.96 1.97 3.03
N MET A 46 7.57 1.42 2.02
CA MET A 46 7.28 1.72 0.62
C MET A 46 6.64 0.52 -0.07
N VAL A 47 5.62 0.78 -0.87
CA VAL A 47 5.07 -0.17 -1.82
C VAL A 47 5.25 0.39 -3.22
N VAL A 48 5.84 -0.41 -4.13
CA VAL A 48 6.10 -0.02 -5.52
C VAL A 48 5.15 -0.77 -6.43
N LEU A 49 4.42 -0.04 -7.24
CA LEU A 49 3.44 -0.57 -8.19
C LEU A 49 3.71 -0.10 -9.61
N ALA A 50 3.22 -0.85 -10.58
CA ALA A 50 3.24 -0.45 -11.98
C ALA A 50 1.98 -0.96 -12.73
N PRO A 51 1.63 -0.39 -13.89
CA PRO A 51 0.45 -0.80 -14.65
C PRO A 51 0.58 -2.18 -15.31
N THR A 52 1.79 -2.61 -15.66
CA THR A 52 2.04 -3.89 -16.36
C THR A 52 3.02 -4.77 -15.60
N GLY A 53 2.97 -6.10 -15.85
CA GLY A 53 3.88 -7.07 -15.22
C GLY A 53 5.35 -6.77 -15.51
N VAL A 54 5.69 -6.43 -16.75
CA VAL A 54 7.07 -6.10 -17.16
C VAL A 54 7.55 -4.83 -16.46
N ALA A 55 6.73 -3.78 -16.40
CA ALA A 55 7.08 -2.55 -15.70
C ALA A 55 7.24 -2.80 -14.19
N ALA A 56 6.37 -3.63 -13.58
CA ALA A 56 6.46 -4.00 -12.18
C ALA A 56 7.78 -4.72 -11.85
N ILE A 57 8.18 -5.69 -12.65
CA ILE A 57 9.47 -6.39 -12.48
C ILE A 57 10.64 -5.41 -12.60
N ASN A 58 10.62 -4.51 -13.59
CA ASN A 58 11.69 -3.52 -13.79
C ASN A 58 11.79 -2.52 -12.63
N ALA A 59 10.64 -2.14 -12.04
CA ALA A 59 10.57 -1.27 -10.88
C ALA A 59 10.88 -2.01 -9.57
N GLY A 60 10.93 -3.35 -9.58
CA GLY A 60 11.06 -4.19 -8.40
C GLY A 60 9.81 -4.15 -7.54
N GLY A 61 8.65 -4.22 -8.13
CA GLY A 61 7.36 -4.15 -7.44
C GLY A 61 6.34 -5.13 -8.01
N VAL A 62 5.06 -4.84 -7.81
CA VAL A 62 3.94 -5.65 -8.30
C VAL A 62 2.96 -4.80 -9.11
N THR A 63 2.03 -5.44 -9.83
CA THR A 63 1.03 -4.67 -10.60
C THR A 63 -0.03 -4.07 -9.69
N ILE A 64 -0.60 -2.91 -10.09
CA ILE A 64 -1.70 -2.24 -9.37
C ILE A 64 -2.86 -3.21 -9.15
N HIS A 65 -3.29 -3.93 -10.21
CA HIS A 65 -4.39 -4.89 -10.15
C HIS A 65 -4.11 -6.02 -9.17
N SER A 66 -2.91 -6.59 -9.17
CA SER A 66 -2.52 -7.65 -8.24
C SER A 66 -2.47 -7.17 -6.80
N PHE A 67 -1.89 -5.97 -6.56
CA PHE A 67 -1.77 -5.46 -5.20
C PHE A 67 -3.13 -5.15 -4.58
N PHE A 68 -4.00 -4.43 -5.27
CA PHE A 68 -5.32 -4.04 -4.77
C PHE A 68 -6.43 -5.04 -5.09
N GLN A 69 -6.12 -6.15 -5.80
CA GLN A 69 -7.08 -7.16 -6.27
C GLN A 69 -8.25 -6.52 -7.04
N LEU A 70 -7.92 -5.52 -7.87
CA LEU A 70 -8.91 -4.83 -8.68
C LEU A 70 -9.30 -5.69 -9.89
N PRO A 71 -10.57 -5.72 -10.27
CA PRO A 71 -11.01 -6.37 -11.51
C PRO A 71 -10.45 -5.62 -12.72
N PHE A 72 -10.30 -6.33 -13.84
CA PHE A 72 -10.04 -5.69 -15.11
C PHE A 72 -11.33 -5.03 -15.61
N GLY A 73 -11.21 -3.82 -16.15
CA GLY A 73 -12.34 -3.05 -16.66
C GLY A 73 -12.42 -1.63 -16.07
N PRO A 74 -13.44 -0.86 -16.45
CA PRO A 74 -13.63 0.51 -15.98
C PRO A 74 -14.11 0.54 -14.53
N TYR A 75 -13.53 1.44 -13.73
CA TYR A 75 -13.99 1.74 -12.40
C TYR A 75 -14.93 2.97 -12.42
N ILE A 76 -16.13 2.81 -11.87
CA ILE A 76 -17.11 3.89 -11.79
C ILE A 76 -17.09 4.47 -10.37
N PRO A 77 -16.81 5.77 -10.19
CA PRO A 77 -16.78 6.40 -8.87
C PRO A 77 -18.10 6.21 -8.11
N GLY A 78 -17.97 5.85 -6.83
CA GLY A 78 -19.13 5.61 -5.96
C GLY A 78 -19.69 4.18 -6.01
N GLN A 79 -19.23 3.32 -6.88
CA GLN A 79 -19.48 1.89 -6.80
C GLN A 79 -18.47 1.24 -5.86
N GLU A 80 -18.96 0.45 -4.90
CA GLU A 80 -18.03 -0.35 -4.10
C GLU A 80 -17.34 -1.36 -5.02
N PRO A 81 -16.00 -1.35 -5.09
CA PRO A 81 -15.29 -2.39 -5.83
C PRO A 81 -15.71 -3.77 -5.30
N SER A 82 -16.15 -4.67 -6.17
CA SER A 82 -16.41 -6.07 -5.84
C SER A 82 -15.07 -6.77 -5.56
N THR A 83 -14.45 -6.46 -4.43
CA THR A 83 -13.16 -7.02 -4.04
C THR A 83 -13.38 -8.11 -3.01
N ASN A 84 -12.62 -9.20 -3.15
CA ASN A 84 -12.44 -10.17 -2.08
C ASN A 84 -11.92 -9.44 -0.83
N LYS A 85 -12.39 -9.88 0.35
CA LYS A 85 -11.87 -9.33 1.62
C LYS A 85 -10.37 -9.60 1.68
N PHE A 86 -9.58 -8.55 1.84
CA PHE A 86 -8.14 -8.71 2.07
C PHE A 86 -7.87 -9.53 3.31
N ASN A 87 -6.80 -10.32 3.28
CA ASN A 87 -6.30 -10.98 4.46
C ASN A 87 -5.74 -9.92 5.45
N LYS A 88 -5.55 -10.33 6.69
CA LYS A 88 -5.10 -9.45 7.78
C LYS A 88 -3.75 -8.80 7.49
N GLU A 89 -2.82 -9.56 6.92
CA GLU A 89 -1.49 -9.09 6.55
C GLU A 89 -1.56 -7.95 5.53
N LYS A 90 -2.35 -8.12 4.46
CA LYS A 90 -2.55 -7.09 3.43
C LYS A 90 -3.16 -5.81 4.01
N ILE A 91 -4.14 -5.95 4.89
CA ILE A 91 -4.74 -4.80 5.59
C ILE A 91 -3.69 -4.08 6.42
N ASN A 92 -2.83 -4.80 7.11
CA ASN A 92 -1.76 -4.22 7.91
C ASN A 92 -0.73 -3.48 7.02
N ILE A 93 -0.32 -4.05 5.89
CA ILE A 93 0.54 -3.37 4.91
C ILE A 93 -0.09 -2.04 4.47
N ILE A 94 -1.37 -2.05 4.08
CA ILE A 94 -2.09 -0.84 3.65
C ILE A 94 -2.13 0.20 4.78
N ARG A 95 -2.36 -0.22 6.02
CA ARG A 95 -2.44 0.68 7.17
C ARG A 95 -1.11 1.32 7.53
N THR A 96 -0.02 0.59 7.40
CA THR A 96 1.31 1.01 7.85
C THR A 96 2.17 1.64 6.77
N MET A 97 1.79 1.49 5.50
CA MET A 97 2.50 2.07 4.35
C MET A 97 2.61 3.59 4.48
N ASP A 98 3.84 4.12 4.35
CA ASP A 98 4.12 5.57 4.38
C ASP A 98 4.14 6.17 2.99
N LEU A 99 4.64 5.41 2.00
CA LEU A 99 4.84 5.87 0.63
C LEU A 99 4.34 4.82 -0.37
N LEU A 100 3.44 5.24 -1.25
CA LEU A 100 3.02 4.46 -2.41
C LEU A 100 3.68 5.01 -3.67
N VAL A 101 4.47 4.19 -4.34
CA VAL A 101 5.10 4.53 -5.62
C VAL A 101 4.34 3.87 -6.74
N ILE A 102 4.02 4.65 -7.80
CA ILE A 102 3.48 4.13 -9.04
C ILE A 102 4.42 4.53 -10.17
N ASP A 103 5.13 3.56 -10.72
CA ASP A 103 6.00 3.76 -11.89
C ASP A 103 5.19 3.62 -13.19
N GLU A 104 5.66 4.23 -14.26
CA GLU A 104 5.00 4.31 -15.57
C GLU A 104 3.55 4.85 -15.48
N ILE A 105 3.38 5.93 -14.70
CA ILE A 105 2.06 6.52 -14.41
C ILE A 105 1.34 7.02 -15.66
N SER A 106 2.07 7.32 -16.75
CA SER A 106 1.49 7.74 -18.03
C SER A 106 0.50 6.72 -18.60
N MET A 107 0.69 5.43 -18.29
CA MET A 107 -0.17 4.33 -18.73
C MET A 107 -1.34 4.04 -17.78
N VAL A 108 -1.43 4.73 -16.65
CA VAL A 108 -2.47 4.50 -15.63
C VAL A 108 -3.67 5.38 -15.92
N ARG A 109 -4.86 4.76 -16.01
CA ARG A 109 -6.12 5.48 -16.22
C ARG A 109 -6.55 6.22 -14.95
N ALA A 110 -7.24 7.34 -15.15
CA ALA A 110 -7.79 8.16 -14.07
C ALA A 110 -8.71 7.37 -13.13
N ASP A 111 -9.60 6.54 -13.68
CA ASP A 111 -10.52 5.69 -12.94
C ASP A 111 -9.80 4.62 -12.10
N LEU A 112 -8.74 4.01 -12.65
CA LEU A 112 -7.93 3.05 -11.91
C LEU A 112 -7.22 3.70 -10.71
N LEU A 113 -6.77 4.95 -10.86
CA LEU A 113 -6.14 5.69 -9.77
C LEU A 113 -7.16 6.11 -8.69
N ASP A 114 -8.40 6.45 -9.08
CA ASP A 114 -9.51 6.66 -8.12
C ASP A 114 -9.88 5.37 -7.38
N ALA A 115 -9.89 4.21 -8.06
CA ALA A 115 -10.09 2.91 -7.41
C ALA A 115 -9.02 2.64 -6.35
N VAL A 116 -7.74 2.95 -6.64
CA VAL A 116 -6.65 2.88 -5.66
C VAL A 116 -6.90 3.79 -4.46
N SER A 117 -7.34 5.03 -4.70
CA SER A 117 -7.69 5.97 -3.63
C SER A 117 -8.80 5.43 -2.73
N ASP A 118 -9.88 4.91 -3.32
CA ASP A 118 -11.02 4.42 -2.54
C ASP A 118 -10.67 3.15 -1.75
N MET A 119 -9.83 2.28 -2.30
CA MET A 119 -9.28 1.15 -1.55
C MET A 119 -8.43 1.58 -0.36
N LEU A 120 -7.59 2.62 -0.51
CA LEU A 120 -6.80 3.17 0.58
C LEU A 120 -7.68 3.87 1.63
N LYS A 121 -8.68 4.65 1.21
CA LYS A 121 -9.67 5.29 2.10
C LYS A 121 -10.41 4.25 2.95
N ARG A 122 -10.77 3.11 2.39
CA ARG A 122 -11.52 2.04 3.11
C ARG A 122 -10.76 1.50 4.32
N TYR A 123 -9.44 1.38 4.23
CA TYR A 123 -8.62 0.75 5.28
C TYR A 123 -7.81 1.75 6.13
N ARG A 124 -7.77 3.03 5.73
CA ARG A 124 -7.06 4.12 6.42
C ARG A 124 -8.01 5.26 6.79
N ASP A 125 -7.76 6.45 6.28
CA ASP A 125 -8.58 7.65 6.52
C ASP A 125 -9.59 7.85 5.38
N ARG A 126 -10.87 7.72 5.71
CA ARG A 126 -11.97 7.84 4.75
C ARG A 126 -12.17 9.26 4.22
N THR A 127 -11.66 10.25 4.93
CA THR A 127 -11.87 11.68 4.62
C THR A 127 -10.79 12.27 3.73
N ARG A 128 -9.64 11.60 3.62
CA ARG A 128 -8.48 12.09 2.88
C ARG A 128 -8.27 11.32 1.59
N PRO A 129 -7.94 12.00 0.47
CA PRO A 129 -7.51 11.32 -0.76
C PRO A 129 -6.42 10.31 -0.47
N PHE A 130 -6.49 9.14 -1.11
CA PHE A 130 -5.57 8.01 -0.93
C PHE A 130 -5.39 7.58 0.54
N GLY A 131 -6.39 7.80 1.39
CA GLY A 131 -6.30 7.50 2.82
C GLY A 131 -5.18 8.26 3.55
N GLY A 132 -4.68 9.37 2.99
CA GLY A 132 -3.60 10.18 3.52
C GLY A 132 -2.19 9.60 3.32
N VAL A 133 -2.02 8.61 2.44
CA VAL A 133 -0.70 8.08 2.03
C VAL A 133 0.01 9.08 1.13
N GLN A 134 1.31 9.25 1.32
CA GLN A 134 2.14 10.01 0.39
C GLN A 134 2.33 9.23 -0.91
N LEU A 135 2.23 9.90 -2.06
CA LEU A 135 2.41 9.28 -3.38
C LEU A 135 3.70 9.75 -4.04
N LEU A 136 4.35 8.84 -4.74
CA LEU A 136 5.35 9.13 -5.77
C LEU A 136 4.85 8.56 -7.09
N LEU A 137 4.45 9.44 -8.00
CA LEU A 137 4.03 9.08 -9.34
C LEU A 137 5.19 9.35 -10.31
N ILE A 138 5.67 8.31 -10.99
CA ILE A 138 6.83 8.40 -11.91
C ILE A 138 6.37 8.13 -13.33
N GLY A 139 6.71 9.00 -14.28
CA GLY A 139 6.42 8.75 -15.70
C GLY A 139 6.75 9.91 -16.61
N ASP A 140 6.53 9.71 -17.88
CA ASP A 140 6.65 10.73 -18.94
C ASP A 140 5.34 10.75 -19.73
N LEU A 141 4.55 11.80 -19.56
CA LEU A 141 3.25 11.95 -20.20
C LEU A 141 3.30 12.05 -21.74
N GLN A 142 4.46 12.34 -22.29
CA GLN A 142 4.69 12.34 -23.74
C GLN A 142 5.02 10.93 -24.28
N GLN A 143 5.10 9.93 -23.39
CA GLN A 143 5.19 8.52 -23.75
C GLN A 143 3.81 7.90 -23.96
N LEU A 144 3.67 6.60 -23.71
CA LEU A 144 2.42 5.89 -23.99
C LEU A 144 1.27 6.36 -23.12
N ALA A 145 0.15 6.63 -23.74
CA ALA A 145 -1.11 6.95 -23.11
C ALA A 145 -1.78 5.70 -22.50
N PRO A 146 -2.71 5.88 -21.54
CA PRO A 146 -3.55 4.79 -21.07
C PRO A 146 -4.38 4.21 -22.23
N VAL A 147 -4.52 2.89 -22.25
CA VAL A 147 -5.38 2.20 -23.22
C VAL A 147 -6.81 2.18 -22.70
N VAL A 148 -7.72 2.76 -23.49
CA VAL A 148 -9.16 2.78 -23.19
C VAL A 148 -9.91 2.37 -24.46
N ARG A 149 -10.84 1.42 -24.35
CA ARG A 149 -11.71 1.04 -25.46
C ARG A 149 -12.83 2.08 -25.63
N GLU A 150 -13.36 2.22 -26.82
CA GLU A 150 -14.45 3.16 -27.11
C GLU A 150 -15.66 2.96 -26.20
N GLU A 151 -16.06 1.71 -25.99
CA GLU A 151 -17.16 1.33 -25.11
C GLU A 151 -16.89 1.73 -23.65
N GLU A 152 -15.66 1.55 -23.17
CA GLU A 152 -15.25 1.96 -21.83
C GLU A 152 -15.24 3.47 -21.69
N TRP A 153 -14.80 4.20 -22.74
CA TRP A 153 -14.76 5.66 -22.71
C TRP A 153 -16.15 6.28 -22.69
N GLN A 154 -17.14 5.69 -23.39
CA GLN A 154 -18.54 6.12 -23.32
C GLN A 154 -19.08 6.12 -21.87
N LEU A 155 -18.60 5.22 -21.03
CA LEU A 155 -18.94 5.17 -19.61
C LEU A 155 -18.12 6.17 -18.79
N LEU A 156 -16.79 6.15 -18.96
CA LEU A 156 -15.83 6.93 -18.15
C LEU A 156 -15.86 8.42 -18.47
N GLY A 157 -16.13 8.81 -19.71
CA GLY A 157 -16.21 10.21 -20.16
C GLY A 157 -17.30 11.02 -19.47
N LYS A 158 -18.24 10.37 -18.75
CA LYS A 158 -19.23 11.04 -17.89
C LYS A 158 -18.64 11.53 -16.57
N TYR A 159 -17.50 10.97 -16.16
CA TYR A 159 -16.86 11.22 -14.87
C TYR A 159 -15.51 11.91 -14.99
N TYR A 160 -14.80 11.73 -16.11
CA TYR A 160 -13.44 12.19 -16.34
C TYR A 160 -13.33 12.98 -17.64
N ALA A 161 -12.62 14.10 -17.60
CA ALA A 161 -12.37 14.92 -18.79
C ALA A 161 -11.40 14.25 -19.78
N SER A 162 -10.51 13.37 -19.28
CA SER A 162 -9.60 12.55 -20.10
C SER A 162 -9.20 11.28 -19.36
N PRO A 163 -8.69 10.26 -20.06
CA PRO A 163 -8.28 9.01 -19.41
C PRO A 163 -6.99 9.11 -18.60
N PHE A 164 -6.23 10.19 -18.73
CA PHE A 164 -4.94 10.35 -18.05
C PHE A 164 -5.08 10.47 -16.53
N PHE A 165 -4.09 9.96 -15.80
CA PHE A 165 -4.07 9.92 -14.34
C PHE A 165 -4.32 11.27 -13.67
N PHE A 166 -3.88 12.39 -14.26
CA PHE A 166 -4.04 13.72 -13.69
C PHE A 166 -5.51 14.22 -13.70
N CYS A 167 -6.41 13.53 -14.42
CA CYS A 167 -7.85 13.71 -14.33
C CYS A 167 -8.50 12.85 -13.24
N CYS A 168 -7.75 12.06 -12.47
CA CYS A 168 -8.21 11.37 -11.27
C CYS A 168 -8.70 12.38 -10.25
N ARG A 169 -9.93 12.19 -9.74
CA ARG A 169 -10.59 13.12 -8.81
C ARG A 169 -9.81 13.25 -7.51
N ALA A 170 -9.38 12.11 -6.96
CA ALA A 170 -8.61 12.08 -5.72
C ALA A 170 -7.23 12.76 -5.86
N TRP A 171 -6.60 12.70 -7.04
CA TRP A 171 -5.35 13.40 -7.30
C TRP A 171 -5.53 14.91 -7.38
N GLN A 172 -6.62 15.38 -7.99
CA GLN A 172 -6.94 16.81 -8.08
C GLN A 172 -7.31 17.45 -6.73
N GLU A 173 -7.79 16.65 -5.78
CA GLU A 173 -8.16 17.12 -4.44
C GLU A 173 -6.96 17.23 -3.47
N MET A 174 -5.77 16.76 -3.85
CA MET A 174 -4.63 16.74 -2.94
C MET A 174 -3.48 17.64 -3.40
N PRO A 175 -2.74 18.27 -2.46
CA PRO A 175 -1.54 19.01 -2.81
C PRO A 175 -0.42 18.03 -3.25
N TYR A 176 0.26 18.38 -4.32
CA TYR A 176 1.43 17.68 -4.81
C TYR A 176 2.43 18.68 -5.43
N VAL A 177 3.66 18.22 -5.64
CA VAL A 177 4.67 18.96 -6.40
C VAL A 177 5.05 18.17 -7.65
N GLY A 178 5.14 18.89 -8.78
CA GLY A 178 5.65 18.33 -10.03
C GLY A 178 7.13 18.68 -10.19
N ILE A 179 7.98 17.66 -10.40
CA ILE A 179 9.42 17.85 -10.61
C ILE A 179 9.79 17.25 -11.96
N GLU A 180 10.27 18.11 -12.87
CA GLU A 180 10.67 17.69 -14.21
C GLU A 180 12.20 17.55 -14.30
N LEU A 181 12.65 16.31 -14.62
CA LEU A 181 14.05 16.00 -14.89
C LEU A 181 14.41 16.37 -16.34
N THR A 182 15.39 17.22 -16.50
CA THR A 182 15.79 17.74 -17.83
C THR A 182 17.06 17.11 -18.41
N HIS A 183 17.96 16.58 -17.54
CA HIS A 183 19.22 16.00 -17.98
C HIS A 183 19.04 14.55 -18.47
N VAL A 184 19.47 14.28 -19.72
CA VAL A 184 19.36 12.96 -20.35
C VAL A 184 20.70 12.24 -20.25
N TYR A 185 20.69 11.01 -19.72
CA TYR A 185 21.88 10.17 -19.54
C TYR A 185 21.98 9.05 -20.57
N ARG A 186 20.91 8.75 -21.34
CA ARG A 186 20.80 7.58 -22.20
C ARG A 186 21.42 7.77 -23.57
N GLN A 187 21.18 8.91 -24.19
CA GLN A 187 21.68 9.26 -25.52
C GLN A 187 22.88 10.21 -25.40
N SER A 188 23.91 9.99 -26.23
CA SER A 188 25.09 10.86 -26.33
C SER A 188 25.09 11.74 -27.58
N ASP A 189 24.17 11.50 -28.54
CA ASP A 189 24.02 12.27 -29.77
C ASP A 189 23.10 13.47 -29.50
N GLU A 190 23.71 14.63 -29.29
CA GLU A 190 23.00 15.89 -29.03
C GLU A 190 22.05 16.30 -30.15
N HIS A 191 22.44 16.02 -31.43
CA HIS A 191 21.60 16.33 -32.58
C HIS A 191 20.32 15.49 -32.56
N PHE A 192 20.45 14.17 -32.30
CA PHE A 192 19.32 13.28 -32.24
C PHE A 192 18.42 13.61 -31.01
N ILE A 193 19.03 13.94 -29.85
CA ILE A 193 18.29 14.44 -28.68
C ILE A 193 17.46 15.67 -29.04
N GLY A 194 18.04 16.61 -29.79
CA GLY A 194 17.34 17.80 -30.30
C GLY A 194 16.10 17.46 -31.14
N LEU A 195 16.24 16.52 -32.10
CA LEU A 195 15.13 16.03 -32.92
C LEU A 195 14.04 15.35 -32.05
N LEU A 196 14.43 14.47 -31.15
CA LEU A 196 13.49 13.80 -30.23
C LEU A 196 12.73 14.80 -29.34
N ASN A 197 13.39 15.84 -28.89
CA ASN A 197 12.76 16.90 -28.11
C ASN A 197 11.70 17.65 -28.91
N LYS A 198 12.00 18.00 -30.15
CA LYS A 198 11.03 18.67 -31.05
C LYS A 198 9.77 17.78 -31.30
N ILE A 199 9.95 16.46 -31.45
CA ILE A 199 8.83 15.52 -31.59
C ILE A 199 8.03 15.49 -30.29
N ARG A 200 8.71 15.32 -29.15
CA ARG A 200 8.10 15.25 -27.80
C ARG A 200 7.28 16.50 -27.47
N ASP A 201 7.87 17.66 -27.71
CA ASP A 201 7.29 18.94 -27.33
C ASP A 201 6.29 19.46 -28.39
N ASN A 202 5.97 18.64 -29.42
CA ASN A 202 5.09 18.97 -30.53
C ASN A 202 5.52 20.26 -31.28
N CYS A 203 6.81 20.44 -31.42
CA CYS A 203 7.44 21.56 -32.14
C CYS A 203 8.22 21.10 -33.38
N ALA A 204 7.91 19.91 -33.89
CA ALA A 204 8.55 19.36 -35.09
C ALA A 204 8.16 20.17 -36.30
N ASP A 205 9.15 20.89 -36.86
CA ASP A 205 9.04 21.63 -38.09
C ASP A 205 9.33 20.72 -39.30
N ARG A 206 9.12 21.25 -40.50
CA ARG A 206 9.39 20.54 -41.76
C ARG A 206 10.84 20.06 -41.83
N ALA A 207 11.80 20.84 -41.38
CA ALA A 207 13.22 20.48 -41.39
C ALA A 207 13.51 19.28 -40.48
N THR A 208 12.82 19.20 -39.30
CA THR A 208 12.91 18.07 -38.39
C THR A 208 12.39 16.78 -39.06
N LEU A 209 11.22 16.85 -39.72
CA LEU A 209 10.64 15.71 -40.43
C LEU A 209 11.50 15.28 -41.62
N GLU A 210 12.02 16.22 -42.39
CA GLU A 210 12.94 15.93 -43.51
C GLU A 210 14.22 15.25 -43.02
N THR A 211 14.79 15.70 -41.90
CA THR A 211 16.00 15.11 -41.33
C THR A 211 15.74 13.67 -40.88
N LEU A 212 14.63 13.40 -40.18
CA LEU A 212 14.24 12.05 -39.77
C LEU A 212 13.92 11.19 -41.00
N ASN A 213 13.21 11.73 -41.98
CA ASN A 213 12.84 11.02 -43.22
C ASN A 213 14.03 10.67 -44.13
N ARG A 214 15.21 11.31 -43.98
CA ARG A 214 16.44 10.82 -44.61
C ARG A 214 16.83 9.42 -44.15
N ARG A 215 16.30 8.98 -42.98
CA ARG A 215 16.46 7.62 -42.46
C ARG A 215 15.39 6.65 -42.99
N CYS A 216 14.47 7.11 -43.89
CA CYS A 216 13.54 6.23 -44.56
C CYS A 216 14.28 5.53 -45.74
N ILE A 217 14.45 4.21 -45.60
CA ILE A 217 15.13 3.37 -46.58
C ILE A 217 14.08 2.43 -47.20
N PRO A 218 13.54 2.74 -48.38
CA PRO A 218 12.57 1.90 -49.06
C PRO A 218 13.13 0.52 -49.34
N GLY A 219 12.39 -0.53 -49.03
CA GLY A 219 12.81 -1.92 -49.28
C GLY A 219 13.92 -2.43 -48.38
N PHE A 220 14.21 -1.74 -47.26
CA PHE A 220 15.14 -2.25 -46.23
C PHE A 220 14.73 -3.65 -45.78
N ARG A 221 15.60 -4.64 -46.00
CA ARG A 221 15.37 -6.03 -45.64
C ARG A 221 16.15 -6.35 -44.37
N LEU A 222 15.45 -6.89 -43.35
CA LEU A 222 16.08 -7.37 -42.13
C LEU A 222 17.08 -8.50 -42.32
N ASP A 223 17.02 -9.19 -43.50
CA ASP A 223 17.90 -10.30 -43.82
C ASP A 223 19.35 -9.87 -44.09
N ASP A 224 19.54 -8.62 -44.49
CA ASP A 224 20.86 -8.07 -44.92
C ASP A 224 21.53 -7.29 -43.76
N ALA A 225 20.87 -7.10 -42.62
CA ALA A 225 21.31 -6.19 -41.58
C ALA A 225 21.33 -6.83 -40.19
N GLU A 226 22.52 -7.16 -39.72
CA GLU A 226 22.71 -7.69 -38.36
C GLU A 226 22.33 -6.67 -37.27
N GLY A 227 21.55 -7.14 -36.29
CA GLY A 227 21.27 -6.42 -35.06
C GLY A 227 20.12 -5.39 -35.14
N TYR A 228 19.39 -5.30 -36.25
CA TYR A 228 18.17 -4.48 -36.32
C TYR A 228 16.99 -5.20 -35.67
N ILE A 229 16.15 -4.46 -34.93
CA ILE A 229 14.86 -4.91 -34.41
C ILE A 229 13.73 -4.07 -34.98
N THR A 230 12.63 -4.70 -35.41
CA THR A 230 11.45 -3.97 -35.91
C THR A 230 10.54 -3.60 -34.75
N LEU A 231 10.22 -2.33 -34.60
CA LEU A 231 9.23 -1.83 -33.65
C LEU A 231 7.88 -1.71 -34.33
N THR A 232 6.91 -2.52 -33.89
CA THR A 232 5.54 -2.57 -34.44
C THR A 232 4.53 -1.99 -33.48
N THR A 233 3.36 -1.59 -33.99
CA THR A 233 2.25 -1.12 -33.14
C THR A 233 1.42 -2.25 -32.56
N HIS A 234 1.39 -3.44 -33.19
CA HIS A 234 0.51 -4.55 -32.84
C HIS A 234 1.27 -5.84 -32.49
N ASN A 235 0.82 -6.55 -31.45
CA ASN A 235 1.45 -7.81 -31.00
C ASN A 235 1.45 -8.89 -32.08
N HIS A 236 0.34 -9.03 -32.85
CA HIS A 236 0.25 -10.08 -33.87
C HIS A 236 1.28 -9.88 -34.99
N GLN A 237 1.57 -8.62 -35.40
CA GLN A 237 2.58 -8.32 -36.39
C GLN A 237 3.98 -8.71 -35.92
N ALA A 238 4.34 -8.35 -34.67
CA ALA A 238 5.62 -8.74 -34.08
C ALA A 238 5.77 -10.26 -34.02
N GLN A 239 4.73 -10.95 -33.58
CA GLN A 239 4.73 -12.41 -33.48
C GLN A 239 4.83 -13.08 -34.86
N GLN A 240 4.10 -12.58 -35.86
CA GLN A 240 4.15 -13.08 -37.23
C GLN A 240 5.55 -12.93 -37.82
N ILE A 241 6.19 -11.77 -37.66
CA ILE A 241 7.58 -11.53 -38.14
C ILE A 241 8.54 -12.50 -37.48
N ASN A 242 8.47 -12.62 -36.11
CA ASN A 242 9.37 -13.50 -35.37
C ASN A 242 9.19 -14.97 -35.76
N ASN A 243 7.96 -15.45 -35.89
CA ASN A 243 7.67 -16.84 -36.28
C ASN A 243 8.13 -17.12 -37.71
N GLN A 244 7.82 -16.24 -38.66
CA GLN A 244 8.23 -16.39 -40.04
C GLN A 244 9.76 -16.44 -40.20
N LYS A 245 10.48 -15.54 -39.53
CA LYS A 245 11.95 -15.51 -39.55
C LYS A 245 12.55 -16.75 -38.88
N LEU A 246 11.99 -17.22 -37.79
CA LEU A 246 12.44 -18.44 -37.11
C LEU A 246 12.21 -19.68 -37.99
N GLN A 247 11.08 -19.74 -38.71
CA GLN A 247 10.78 -20.85 -39.64
C GLN A 247 11.76 -20.89 -40.84
N GLN A 248 12.15 -19.75 -41.37
CA GLN A 248 13.09 -19.62 -42.49
C GLN A 248 14.50 -20.14 -42.21
N LEU A 249 14.85 -20.37 -40.91
CA LEU A 249 16.14 -20.94 -40.58
C LEU A 249 16.10 -22.48 -40.73
N ASP A 250 16.98 -23.02 -41.57
CA ASP A 250 17.09 -24.47 -41.86
C ASP A 250 17.81 -25.28 -40.78
N THR A 251 18.03 -24.71 -39.60
CA THR A 251 18.74 -25.36 -38.52
C THR A 251 17.81 -26.07 -37.56
N ARG A 252 18.31 -27.10 -36.87
CA ARG A 252 17.54 -27.89 -35.89
C ARG A 252 17.02 -26.99 -34.76
N PRO A 253 15.72 -27.07 -34.43
CA PRO A 253 15.14 -26.36 -33.32
C PRO A 253 15.53 -27.01 -31.96
N TYR A 254 15.71 -26.16 -30.94
CA TYR A 254 15.86 -26.55 -29.54
C TYR A 254 14.81 -25.84 -28.71
N THR A 255 14.15 -26.61 -27.82
CA THR A 255 13.15 -26.07 -26.90
C THR A 255 13.71 -26.12 -25.49
N TYR A 256 13.78 -24.98 -24.85
CA TYR A 256 14.22 -24.83 -23.45
C TYR A 256 12.99 -24.55 -22.59
N ARG A 257 12.73 -25.44 -21.65
CA ARG A 257 11.61 -25.29 -20.70
C ARG A 257 12.07 -24.50 -19.48
N ALA A 258 11.22 -23.56 -19.06
CA ALA A 258 11.43 -22.84 -17.82
C ALA A 258 11.19 -23.75 -16.61
N GLU A 259 11.99 -23.54 -15.57
CA GLU A 259 11.76 -24.09 -14.24
C GLU A 259 10.96 -23.06 -13.44
N THR A 260 9.83 -23.48 -12.85
CA THR A 260 8.98 -22.59 -12.06
C THR A 260 8.75 -23.23 -10.71
N GLU A 261 9.07 -22.48 -9.63
CA GLU A 261 8.79 -22.88 -8.26
C GLU A 261 7.79 -21.89 -7.65
N GLY A 262 6.87 -22.41 -6.83
CA GLY A 262 5.82 -21.59 -6.21
C GLY A 262 4.85 -20.98 -7.21
N THR A 263 4.41 -19.74 -6.95
CA THR A 263 3.42 -19.02 -7.77
C THR A 263 4.07 -17.96 -8.64
N PHE A 264 4.09 -18.15 -9.95
CA PHE A 264 4.56 -17.17 -10.91
C PHE A 264 3.50 -16.96 -12.01
N PRO A 265 2.85 -15.77 -12.12
CA PRO A 265 1.80 -15.49 -13.09
C PRO A 265 2.30 -15.57 -14.53
N GLU A 266 1.47 -16.03 -15.45
CA GLU A 266 1.86 -16.15 -16.87
C GLU A 266 2.12 -14.82 -17.55
N ASP A 267 1.30 -13.82 -17.24
CA ASP A 267 1.42 -12.45 -17.76
C ASP A 267 2.67 -11.71 -17.23
N ALA A 268 3.25 -12.19 -16.13
CA ALA A 268 4.49 -11.69 -15.55
C ALA A 268 5.75 -12.41 -16.10
N CYS A 269 5.61 -13.48 -16.89
CA CYS A 269 6.76 -14.19 -17.43
C CYS A 269 7.57 -13.29 -18.38
N PRO A 270 8.86 -13.02 -18.09
CA PRO A 270 9.67 -12.09 -18.90
C PRO A 270 10.08 -12.70 -20.25
N THR A 271 10.08 -14.02 -20.36
CA THR A 271 10.31 -14.78 -21.58
C THR A 271 9.39 -16.00 -21.64
N ASP A 272 9.40 -16.70 -22.77
CA ASP A 272 8.48 -17.81 -23.00
C ASP A 272 8.80 -19.02 -22.11
N ARG A 273 7.78 -19.69 -21.56
CA ARG A 273 7.96 -20.91 -20.75
C ARG A 273 8.61 -22.04 -21.56
N GLU A 274 8.22 -22.15 -22.82
CA GLU A 274 8.84 -23.01 -23.79
C GLU A 274 9.55 -22.15 -24.84
N LEU A 275 10.81 -21.87 -24.59
CA LEU A 275 11.62 -21.02 -25.47
C LEU A 275 12.17 -21.84 -26.64
N LEU A 276 11.59 -21.63 -27.82
CA LEU A 276 12.00 -22.27 -29.06
C LEU A 276 13.07 -21.44 -29.76
N LEU A 277 14.26 -21.98 -29.93
CA LEU A 277 15.39 -21.31 -30.56
C LEU A 277 16.02 -22.20 -31.65
N LYS A 278 16.65 -21.53 -32.64
CA LYS A 278 17.45 -22.13 -33.69
C LYS A 278 18.81 -21.46 -33.81
N LYS A 279 19.83 -22.17 -34.22
CA LYS A 279 21.14 -21.56 -34.60
C LYS A 279 20.91 -20.53 -35.70
N GLY A 280 21.49 -19.38 -35.56
CA GLY A 280 21.27 -18.24 -36.47
C GLY A 280 20.14 -17.32 -36.08
N ALA A 281 19.32 -17.69 -35.09
CA ALA A 281 18.21 -16.84 -34.64
C ALA A 281 18.71 -15.55 -33.97
N GLN A 282 18.05 -14.45 -34.32
CA GLN A 282 18.23 -13.18 -33.62
C GLN A 282 17.46 -13.20 -32.31
N VAL A 283 18.15 -12.87 -31.24
CA VAL A 283 17.59 -12.84 -29.90
C VAL A 283 17.92 -11.52 -29.20
N MET A 284 17.12 -11.21 -28.22
CA MET A 284 17.31 -10.07 -27.31
C MET A 284 17.44 -10.60 -25.90
N PHE A 285 18.38 -10.04 -25.15
CA PHE A 285 18.47 -10.26 -23.71
C PHE A 285 17.34 -9.52 -23.00
N VAL A 286 16.65 -10.20 -22.08
CA VAL A 286 15.50 -9.64 -21.33
C VAL A 286 15.84 -9.38 -19.87
N LYS A 287 17.12 -9.40 -19.52
CA LYS A 287 17.66 -9.10 -18.19
C LYS A 287 19.07 -8.51 -18.32
N ASN A 288 19.50 -7.75 -17.33
CA ASN A 288 20.89 -7.33 -17.25
C ASN A 288 21.75 -8.49 -16.72
N ASP A 289 22.95 -8.61 -17.22
CA ASP A 289 23.93 -9.58 -16.74
C ASP A 289 24.23 -9.37 -15.27
N SER A 290 23.96 -10.41 -14.46
CA SER A 290 24.24 -10.43 -13.03
C SER A 290 25.70 -10.72 -12.69
N SER A 291 26.49 -11.17 -13.69
CA SER A 291 27.92 -11.46 -13.52
C SER A 291 28.75 -10.18 -13.34
N PRO A 292 29.95 -10.27 -12.74
CA PRO A 292 30.86 -9.13 -12.61
C PRO A 292 31.26 -8.52 -13.95
N GLU A 293 31.29 -9.32 -15.01
CA GLU A 293 31.75 -8.93 -16.34
C GLU A 293 30.75 -8.06 -17.11
N LYS A 294 29.45 -8.13 -16.76
CA LYS A 294 28.35 -7.33 -17.33
C LYS A 294 28.37 -7.30 -18.87
N ARG A 295 28.47 -8.46 -19.49
CA ARG A 295 28.63 -8.58 -20.96
C ARG A 295 27.36 -8.26 -21.73
N TYR A 296 26.19 -8.34 -21.09
CA TYR A 296 24.91 -8.00 -21.72
C TYR A 296 24.02 -7.16 -20.81
N TYR A 297 23.08 -6.48 -21.43
CA TYR A 297 22.05 -5.67 -20.75
C TYR A 297 20.67 -5.93 -21.35
N ASN A 298 19.63 -5.61 -20.64
CA ASN A 298 18.25 -5.75 -21.11
C ASN A 298 18.01 -4.92 -22.37
N GLY A 299 17.64 -5.58 -23.47
CA GLY A 299 17.48 -4.97 -24.79
C GLY A 299 18.68 -5.18 -25.73
N LYS A 300 19.82 -5.74 -25.25
CA LYS A 300 20.96 -6.04 -26.15
C LYS A 300 20.57 -7.14 -27.14
N ILE A 301 20.82 -6.91 -28.40
CA ILE A 301 20.52 -7.83 -29.51
C ILE A 301 21.76 -8.67 -29.81
N GLY A 302 21.55 -9.94 -30.10
CA GLY A 302 22.60 -10.84 -30.56
C GLY A 302 22.05 -11.93 -31.49
N ARG A 303 22.99 -12.68 -32.11
CA ARG A 303 22.68 -13.83 -32.97
C ARG A 303 23.19 -15.11 -32.30
N ILE A 304 22.40 -16.13 -32.29
CA ILE A 304 22.79 -17.45 -31.76
C ILE A 304 23.80 -18.10 -32.69
N THR A 305 25.01 -18.37 -32.18
CA THR A 305 26.09 -19.03 -32.92
C THR A 305 26.14 -20.52 -32.71
N ALA A 306 25.79 -20.98 -31.49
CA ALA A 306 25.69 -22.40 -31.16
C ALA A 306 24.60 -22.66 -30.14
N LEU A 307 23.97 -23.82 -30.21
CA LEU A 307 22.97 -24.33 -29.29
C LEU A 307 23.28 -25.79 -28.92
N SER A 308 23.14 -26.11 -27.64
CA SER A 308 23.09 -27.46 -27.13
C SER A 308 21.95 -27.59 -26.12
N ALA A 309 21.77 -28.75 -25.51
CA ALA A 309 20.71 -28.96 -24.50
C ALA A 309 20.88 -28.02 -23.29
N GLU A 310 22.10 -27.64 -22.94
CA GLU A 310 22.44 -26.91 -21.70
C GLU A 310 23.21 -25.59 -21.92
N ASN A 311 23.55 -25.26 -23.17
CA ASN A 311 24.35 -24.09 -23.44
C ASN A 311 23.89 -23.35 -24.69
N ILE A 312 23.83 -22.03 -24.60
CA ILE A 312 23.48 -21.12 -25.68
C ILE A 312 24.61 -20.11 -25.84
N LEU A 313 25.22 -20.05 -27.03
CA LEU A 313 26.21 -19.06 -27.37
C LEU A 313 25.60 -17.96 -28.25
N VAL A 314 25.69 -16.72 -27.78
CA VAL A 314 25.15 -15.54 -28.47
C VAL A 314 26.27 -14.58 -28.80
N ARG A 315 26.39 -14.14 -30.07
CA ARG A 315 27.30 -13.09 -30.50
C ARG A 315 26.52 -11.79 -30.67
N CYS A 316 27.00 -10.72 -30.08
CA CYS A 316 26.38 -9.41 -30.12
C CYS A 316 27.19 -8.46 -31.02
N GLY A 317 26.56 -7.88 -32.04
CA GLY A 317 27.19 -6.91 -32.94
C GLY A 317 28.55 -7.39 -33.48
N ASP A 318 29.55 -6.51 -33.45
CA ASP A 318 30.89 -6.76 -33.93
C ASP A 318 31.82 -7.41 -32.88
N GLU A 319 31.27 -7.88 -31.76
CA GLU A 319 32.08 -8.54 -30.73
C GLU A 319 32.68 -9.85 -31.24
N ARG A 320 34.00 -10.00 -31.03
CA ARG A 320 34.73 -11.19 -31.50
C ARG A 320 34.35 -12.46 -30.75
N GLU A 321 34.03 -12.35 -29.48
CA GLU A 321 33.69 -13.46 -28.59
C GLU A 321 32.19 -13.63 -28.42
N ALA A 322 31.70 -14.87 -28.50
CA ALA A 322 30.34 -15.19 -28.18
C ALA A 322 30.12 -15.27 -26.68
N ILE A 323 29.00 -14.77 -26.21
CA ILE A 323 28.59 -14.82 -24.81
C ILE A 323 27.96 -16.19 -24.54
N SER A 324 28.50 -16.92 -23.57
CA SER A 324 27.83 -18.12 -23.01
C SER A 324 26.72 -17.66 -22.10
N VAL A 325 25.46 -17.97 -22.46
CA VAL A 325 24.28 -17.52 -21.74
C VAL A 325 23.85 -18.60 -20.77
N GLY A 326 23.81 -18.28 -19.49
CA GLY A 326 23.25 -19.12 -18.43
C GLY A 326 21.75 -18.86 -18.24
N ARG A 327 21.09 -19.74 -17.47
CA ARG A 327 19.75 -19.48 -16.99
C ARG A 327 19.78 -18.41 -15.92
N GLU A 328 18.83 -17.51 -15.98
CA GLU A 328 18.60 -16.46 -15.00
C GLU A 328 17.31 -16.71 -14.23
N GLU A 329 17.26 -16.23 -13.00
CA GLU A 329 16.09 -16.34 -12.14
C GLU A 329 15.38 -15.01 -12.01
N TRP A 330 14.06 -15.03 -12.14
CA TRP A 330 13.17 -13.92 -11.79
C TRP A 330 12.33 -14.33 -10.61
N GLN A 331 12.12 -13.38 -9.70
CA GLN A 331 11.36 -13.61 -8.49
C GLN A 331 10.02 -12.90 -8.59
N ASN A 332 8.95 -13.63 -8.31
CA ASN A 332 7.65 -13.03 -8.02
C ASN A 332 7.62 -12.73 -6.53
N VAL A 333 7.60 -11.45 -6.19
CA VAL A 333 7.61 -11.01 -4.81
C VAL A 333 6.21 -10.62 -4.37
N LYS A 334 5.93 -10.83 -3.09
CA LYS A 334 4.76 -10.32 -2.40
C LYS A 334 5.23 -9.47 -1.23
N TYR A 335 4.55 -8.39 -1.01
CA TYR A 335 4.83 -7.58 0.17
C TYR A 335 4.34 -8.33 1.41
N ALA A 336 5.22 -8.50 2.37
CA ALA A 336 4.99 -9.03 3.70
C ALA A 336 5.29 -7.94 4.73
N LEU A 337 4.71 -8.09 5.91
CA LEU A 337 4.96 -7.19 7.02
C LEU A 337 5.74 -7.94 8.09
N ASN A 338 6.90 -7.42 8.46
CA ASN A 338 7.60 -7.90 9.64
C ASN A 338 6.83 -7.44 10.89
N GLU A 339 6.23 -8.37 11.62
CA GLU A 339 5.42 -8.06 12.81
C GLU A 339 6.27 -7.47 13.97
N GLU A 340 7.58 -7.71 14.00
CA GLU A 340 8.47 -7.22 15.07
C GLU A 340 8.98 -5.79 14.80
N THR A 341 9.41 -5.52 13.55
CA THR A 341 9.99 -4.22 13.19
C THR A 341 8.97 -3.25 12.60
N GLY A 342 7.83 -3.75 12.12
CA GLY A 342 6.84 -2.96 11.40
C GLY A 342 7.27 -2.57 9.97
N GLU A 343 8.34 -3.16 9.47
CA GLU A 343 8.84 -2.91 8.12
C GLU A 343 8.06 -3.72 7.09
N ILE A 344 7.81 -3.10 5.94
CA ILE A 344 7.28 -3.82 4.77
C ILE A 344 8.47 -4.45 4.06
N THR A 345 8.50 -5.79 4.05
CA THR A 345 9.53 -6.60 3.40
C THR A 345 8.96 -7.28 2.15
N GLU A 346 9.84 -7.74 1.29
CA GLU A 346 9.48 -8.52 0.10
C GLU A 346 9.71 -10.00 0.39
N THR A 347 8.68 -10.81 0.21
CA THR A 347 8.76 -12.27 0.30
C THR A 347 8.62 -12.87 -1.09
N VAL A 348 9.54 -13.71 -1.48
CA VAL A 348 9.48 -14.43 -2.75
C VAL A 348 8.38 -15.49 -2.64
N THR A 349 7.37 -15.37 -3.51
CA THR A 349 6.24 -16.32 -3.59
C THR A 349 6.39 -17.35 -4.69
N GLY A 350 7.27 -17.06 -5.63
CA GLY A 350 7.63 -17.99 -6.69
C GLY A 350 8.82 -17.50 -7.49
N THR A 351 9.49 -18.42 -8.15
CA THR A 351 10.62 -18.15 -9.03
C THR A 351 10.33 -18.67 -10.43
N PHE A 352 10.89 -17.98 -11.41
CA PHE A 352 10.89 -18.37 -12.81
C PHE A 352 12.31 -18.38 -13.31
N ARG A 353 12.82 -19.55 -13.68
CA ARG A 353 14.20 -19.74 -14.11
C ARG A 353 14.24 -20.16 -15.58
N GLN A 354 14.82 -19.33 -16.43
CA GLN A 354 14.92 -19.56 -17.86
C GLN A 354 16.13 -18.83 -18.43
N TYR A 355 16.53 -19.16 -19.66
CA TYR A 355 17.49 -18.35 -20.39
C TYR A 355 16.92 -16.95 -20.59
N PRO A 356 17.69 -15.86 -20.31
CA PRO A 356 17.22 -14.48 -20.42
C PRO A 356 17.17 -14.00 -21.87
N LEU A 357 16.58 -14.80 -22.73
CA LEU A 357 16.53 -14.59 -24.18
C LEU A 357 15.08 -14.63 -24.68
N LYS A 358 14.84 -13.87 -25.74
CA LYS A 358 13.61 -13.88 -26.53
C LYS A 358 13.94 -13.70 -28.00
N THR A 359 13.25 -14.36 -28.91
CA THR A 359 13.37 -14.08 -30.35
C THR A 359 12.99 -12.62 -30.62
N ALA A 360 13.80 -11.90 -31.36
CA ALA A 360 13.70 -10.46 -31.43
C ALA A 360 14.04 -9.87 -32.81
N TRP A 361 13.41 -10.36 -33.87
CA TRP A 361 13.36 -9.62 -35.12
C TRP A 361 12.33 -8.50 -35.09
N ALA A 362 11.27 -8.68 -34.27
CA ALA A 362 10.26 -7.65 -34.02
C ALA A 362 9.75 -7.68 -32.57
N ILE A 363 9.40 -6.49 -32.07
CA ILE A 363 8.76 -6.27 -30.76
C ILE A 363 7.76 -5.13 -30.89
N THR A 364 6.73 -5.08 -30.05
CA THR A 364 5.82 -3.93 -30.05
C THR A 364 6.43 -2.72 -29.36
N ILE A 365 6.02 -1.51 -29.78
CA ILE A 365 6.41 -0.25 -29.16
C ILE A 365 6.11 -0.26 -27.66
N HIS A 366 4.95 -0.80 -27.23
CA HIS A 366 4.59 -0.94 -25.82
C HIS A 366 5.58 -1.81 -25.05
N LYS A 367 5.93 -2.97 -25.58
CA LYS A 367 6.89 -3.88 -24.94
C LYS A 367 8.33 -3.39 -25.00
N SER A 368 8.65 -2.45 -25.90
CA SER A 368 9.97 -1.82 -25.98
C SER A 368 10.16 -0.70 -24.94
N GLN A 369 9.12 -0.34 -24.19
CA GLN A 369 9.22 0.69 -23.17
C GLN A 369 10.27 0.31 -22.11
N GLY A 370 11.10 1.27 -21.73
CA GLY A 370 12.25 1.01 -20.85
C GLY A 370 13.50 0.44 -21.53
N LEU A 371 13.38 -0.20 -22.73
CA LEU A 371 14.49 -0.77 -23.47
C LEU A 371 15.24 0.28 -24.31
N THR A 372 16.43 -0.06 -24.74
CA THR A 372 17.27 0.77 -25.63
C THR A 372 17.93 -0.12 -26.66
N PHE A 373 17.87 0.27 -27.93
CA PHE A 373 18.44 -0.46 -29.05
C PHE A 373 19.50 0.37 -29.74
N GLU A 374 20.54 -0.30 -30.23
CA GLU A 374 21.55 0.34 -31.06
C GLU A 374 21.03 0.58 -32.48
N LYS A 375 20.25 -0.39 -32.99
CA LYS A 375 19.68 -0.37 -34.33
C LYS A 375 18.20 -0.76 -34.30
N ALA A 376 17.32 0.05 -34.89
CA ALA A 376 15.89 -0.22 -34.92
C ALA A 376 15.25 0.18 -36.26
N VAL A 377 14.33 -0.65 -36.76
CA VAL A 377 13.40 -0.32 -37.86
C VAL A 377 12.07 0.08 -37.26
N ILE A 378 11.56 1.25 -37.60
CA ILE A 378 10.33 1.79 -37.05
C ILE A 378 9.30 1.99 -38.14
N ASP A 379 8.13 1.38 -37.99
CA ASP A 379 6.95 1.67 -38.78
C ASP A 379 6.16 2.82 -38.14
N ALA A 380 6.57 4.05 -38.48
CA ALA A 380 5.95 5.25 -37.95
C ALA A 380 4.60 5.58 -38.61
N GLY A 381 4.33 5.03 -39.80
CA GLY A 381 3.09 5.29 -40.55
C GLY A 381 1.87 4.61 -39.97
N SER A 382 2.05 3.60 -39.14
CA SER A 382 0.96 2.84 -38.45
C SER A 382 0.70 3.30 -37.03
N ALA A 383 1.30 4.40 -36.54
CA ALA A 383 1.02 4.97 -35.24
C ALA A 383 -0.43 5.50 -35.16
N PHE A 384 -1.14 5.20 -34.07
CA PHE A 384 -2.56 5.53 -33.89
C PHE A 384 -2.90 6.22 -32.56
N THR A 385 -1.95 6.34 -31.62
CA THR A 385 -2.18 6.99 -30.33
C THR A 385 -1.06 7.97 -29.98
N HIS A 386 -1.38 8.88 -29.04
CA HIS A 386 -0.44 9.82 -28.46
C HIS A 386 0.85 9.15 -27.97
N GLY A 387 1.99 9.75 -28.27
CA GLY A 387 3.31 9.36 -27.77
C GLY A 387 3.95 8.15 -28.45
N GLN A 388 3.26 7.35 -29.28
CA GLN A 388 3.83 6.13 -29.88
C GLN A 388 5.06 6.40 -30.72
N VAL A 389 5.04 7.44 -31.60
CA VAL A 389 6.17 7.80 -32.43
C VAL A 389 7.36 8.22 -31.57
N TYR A 390 7.15 9.10 -30.61
CA TYR A 390 8.20 9.52 -29.69
C TYR A 390 8.82 8.33 -28.93
N VAL A 391 7.98 7.43 -28.39
CA VAL A 391 8.48 6.23 -27.70
C VAL A 391 9.32 5.38 -28.64
N ALA A 392 8.85 5.10 -29.85
CA ALA A 392 9.58 4.30 -30.83
C ALA A 392 10.94 4.92 -31.20
N LEU A 393 10.96 6.19 -31.57
CA LEU A 393 12.18 6.91 -31.91
C LEU A 393 13.17 6.97 -30.73
N SER A 394 12.67 7.22 -29.50
CA SER A 394 13.49 7.32 -28.30
C SER A 394 14.08 5.98 -27.84
N ARG A 395 13.71 4.86 -28.46
CA ARG A 395 14.33 3.54 -28.19
C ARG A 395 15.71 3.44 -28.81
N CYS A 396 15.98 4.19 -29.86
CA CYS A 396 17.29 4.20 -30.54
C CYS A 396 18.31 5.06 -29.78
N LYS A 397 19.57 4.62 -29.76
CA LYS A 397 20.68 5.38 -29.14
C LYS A 397 21.10 6.58 -30.00
N SER A 398 21.12 6.42 -31.33
CA SER A 398 21.59 7.42 -32.25
C SER A 398 20.73 7.47 -33.50
N LEU A 399 20.87 8.56 -34.28
CA LEU A 399 20.17 8.72 -35.56
C LEU A 399 20.65 7.72 -36.63
N GLU A 400 21.92 7.31 -36.58
CA GLU A 400 22.51 6.35 -37.55
C GLU A 400 21.88 4.96 -37.39
N GLY A 401 21.56 4.55 -36.18
CA GLY A 401 20.92 3.27 -35.89
C GLY A 401 19.44 3.21 -36.25
N LEU A 402 18.83 4.34 -36.55
CA LEU A 402 17.42 4.45 -36.92
C LEU A 402 17.18 4.17 -38.40
N VAL A 403 16.20 3.32 -38.69
CA VAL A 403 15.61 3.15 -40.04
C VAL A 403 14.11 3.33 -39.93
N LEU A 404 13.51 4.13 -40.82
CA LEU A 404 12.07 4.23 -40.97
C LEU A 404 11.63 3.34 -42.12
N SER A 405 10.64 2.48 -41.93
CA SER A 405 10.06 1.63 -42.98
C SER A 405 9.13 2.42 -43.91
N SER A 406 8.54 3.50 -43.38
CA SER A 406 7.69 4.46 -44.09
C SER A 406 8.01 5.89 -43.68
N PRO A 407 7.77 6.90 -44.55
CA PRO A 407 8.03 8.28 -44.17
C PRO A 407 7.17 8.73 -43.02
N LEU A 408 7.80 9.43 -42.05
CA LEU A 408 7.10 10.08 -40.95
C LEU A 408 6.35 11.31 -41.45
N ARG A 409 5.05 11.33 -41.25
CA ARG A 409 4.17 12.45 -41.62
C ARG A 409 3.78 13.23 -40.35
N ALA A 410 3.45 14.50 -40.54
CA ALA A 410 3.03 15.35 -39.40
C ALA A 410 1.77 14.81 -38.70
N GLU A 411 0.86 14.19 -39.44
CA GLU A 411 -0.38 13.61 -38.94
C GLU A 411 -0.13 12.39 -38.02
N ALA A 412 1.01 11.72 -38.15
CA ALA A 412 1.41 10.62 -37.30
C ALA A 412 1.91 11.10 -35.91
N LEU A 413 2.20 12.39 -35.77
CA LEU A 413 2.59 13.02 -34.52
C LEU A 413 1.35 13.39 -33.71
N ILE A 414 0.68 12.38 -33.19
CA ILE A 414 -0.54 12.56 -32.39
C ILE A 414 -0.18 13.08 -30.99
N ASN A 415 -0.65 14.27 -30.67
CA ASN A 415 -0.42 14.92 -29.39
C ASN A 415 -1.76 15.29 -28.75
N ASP A 416 -1.84 15.09 -27.42
CA ASP A 416 -3.00 15.43 -26.63
C ASP A 416 -2.85 16.84 -26.02
N ARG A 417 -3.85 17.70 -26.22
CA ARG A 417 -3.84 19.08 -25.71
C ARG A 417 -3.89 19.13 -24.18
N THR A 418 -4.59 18.20 -23.56
CA THR A 418 -4.70 18.16 -22.09
C THR A 418 -3.37 17.77 -21.46
N VAL A 419 -2.66 16.83 -22.07
CA VAL A 419 -1.29 16.47 -21.67
C VAL A 419 -0.35 17.68 -21.77
N LYS A 420 -0.42 18.42 -22.87
CA LYS A 420 0.41 19.62 -23.07
C LYS A 420 0.12 20.66 -21.99
N GLN A 421 -1.15 20.99 -21.76
CA GLN A 421 -1.55 21.97 -20.73
C GLN A 421 -1.04 21.57 -19.34
N TYR A 422 -1.23 20.31 -18.95
CA TYR A 422 -0.78 19.81 -17.65
C TYR A 422 0.76 19.83 -17.54
N THR A 423 1.47 19.42 -18.58
CA THR A 423 2.95 19.45 -18.59
C THR A 423 3.49 20.87 -18.50
N ASP A 424 2.90 21.82 -19.25
CA ASP A 424 3.26 23.23 -19.21
C ASP A 424 3.02 23.84 -17.83
N GLU A 425 1.95 23.43 -17.13
CA GLU A 425 1.64 23.83 -15.77
C GLU A 425 2.69 23.31 -14.77
N VAL A 426 3.01 22.02 -14.86
CA VAL A 426 4.07 21.40 -14.04
C VAL A 426 5.42 22.09 -14.27
N SER A 427 5.76 22.41 -15.52
CA SER A 427 7.04 23.07 -15.85
C SER A 427 7.12 24.51 -15.32
N ARG A 428 5.99 25.23 -15.27
CA ARG A 428 5.92 26.60 -14.73
C ARG A 428 5.97 26.63 -13.20
N HIS A 429 5.41 25.64 -12.51
CA HIS A 429 5.29 25.58 -11.07
C HIS A 429 6.31 24.59 -10.45
N GLN A 430 7.56 24.63 -10.90
CA GLN A 430 8.63 23.81 -10.31
C GLN A 430 8.88 24.21 -8.86
N PRO A 431 8.92 23.27 -7.92
CA PRO A 431 9.20 23.59 -6.53
C PRO A 431 10.67 24.03 -6.35
N GLY A 432 10.88 24.98 -5.45
CA GLY A 432 12.19 25.42 -4.99
C GLY A 432 12.43 25.03 -3.52
N GLN A 433 13.56 25.49 -2.97
CA GLN A 433 13.94 25.24 -1.58
C GLN A 433 12.91 25.80 -0.59
N GLU A 434 12.36 26.98 -0.85
CA GLU A 434 11.33 27.61 0.02
C GLU A 434 10.07 26.74 0.12
N HIS A 435 9.66 26.09 -0.98
CA HIS A 435 8.52 25.15 -0.96
C HIS A 435 8.83 23.91 -0.12
N LEU A 436 10.05 23.40 -0.22
CA LEU A 436 10.51 22.26 0.58
C LEU A 436 10.50 22.60 2.07
N ASP A 437 11.07 23.75 2.45
CA ASP A 437 11.18 24.17 3.84
C ASP A 437 9.79 24.40 4.47
N ARG A 438 8.86 24.99 3.69
CA ARG A 438 7.44 25.12 4.10
C ARG A 438 6.79 23.76 4.30
N ALA A 439 6.95 22.86 3.32
CA ALA A 439 6.35 21.52 3.38
C ALA A 439 6.92 20.69 4.55
N ARG A 440 8.21 20.81 4.87
CA ARG A 440 8.84 20.18 6.05
C ARG A 440 8.23 20.69 7.34
N ARG A 441 8.10 22.01 7.48
CA ARG A 441 7.49 22.64 8.65
C ARG A 441 6.04 22.22 8.84
N GLU A 442 5.25 22.24 7.77
CA GLU A 442 3.84 21.77 7.80
C GLU A 442 3.72 20.28 8.16
N TYR A 443 4.63 19.46 7.67
CA TYR A 443 4.65 18.05 7.99
C TYR A 443 4.98 17.77 9.46
N TYR A 444 6.03 18.41 9.97
CA TYR A 444 6.43 18.35 11.36
C TYR A 444 5.27 18.77 12.29
N LEU A 445 4.67 19.93 12.01
CA LEU A 445 3.54 20.43 12.75
C LEU A 445 2.33 19.48 12.70
N ARG A 446 2.01 18.94 11.55
CA ARG A 446 0.92 17.98 11.39
C ARG A 446 1.11 16.74 12.27
N LEU A 447 2.30 16.18 12.31
CA LEU A 447 2.59 15.01 13.14
C LEU A 447 2.56 15.34 14.63
N LEU A 448 3.05 16.51 15.04
CA LEU A 448 2.89 17.01 16.41
C LEU A 448 1.42 17.20 16.80
N CYS A 449 0.60 17.75 15.92
CA CYS A 449 -0.84 17.89 16.16
C CYS A 449 -1.53 16.53 16.25
N GLU A 450 -1.14 15.56 15.44
CA GLU A 450 -1.65 14.17 15.50
C GLU A 450 -1.27 13.48 16.83
N LEU A 451 -0.05 13.73 17.33
CA LEU A 451 0.41 13.19 18.61
C LEU A 451 -0.51 13.58 19.77
N VAL A 452 -0.99 14.83 19.80
CA VAL A 452 -1.83 15.38 20.88
C VAL A 452 -3.32 15.38 20.57
N ASP A 453 -3.74 14.79 19.45
CA ASP A 453 -5.14 14.63 19.08
C ASP A 453 -5.78 13.43 19.78
N TYR A 454 -6.67 13.71 20.74
CA TYR A 454 -7.46 12.69 21.43
C TYR A 454 -8.86 12.47 20.87
N THR A 455 -9.22 13.15 19.78
CA THR A 455 -10.55 13.02 19.16
C THR A 455 -10.87 11.59 18.71
N PRO A 456 -9.94 10.82 18.10
CA PRO A 456 -10.20 9.42 17.74
C PRO A 456 -10.49 8.55 18.97
N LEU A 457 -9.70 8.70 20.02
CA LEU A 457 -9.85 7.96 21.26
C LEU A 457 -11.16 8.32 21.97
N LEU A 458 -11.52 9.62 22.05
CA LEU A 458 -12.78 10.09 22.60
C LEU A 458 -13.98 9.49 21.86
N ARG A 459 -13.96 9.40 20.53
CA ARG A 459 -15.03 8.75 19.74
C ARG A 459 -15.19 7.27 20.10
N ARG A 460 -14.08 6.54 20.32
CA ARG A 460 -14.14 5.14 20.76
C ARG A 460 -14.74 5.02 22.16
N LEU A 461 -14.32 5.87 23.10
CA LEU A 461 -14.86 5.90 24.46
C LEU A 461 -16.34 6.28 24.49
N GLN A 462 -16.77 7.25 23.66
CA GLN A 462 -18.19 7.61 23.50
C GLN A 462 -19.03 6.42 23.02
N HIS A 463 -18.49 5.66 22.03
CA HIS A 463 -19.18 4.46 21.54
C HIS A 463 -19.31 3.38 22.62
N VAL A 464 -18.26 3.11 23.41
CA VAL A 464 -18.29 2.18 24.51
C VAL A 464 -19.29 2.64 25.59
N ALA A 465 -19.21 3.91 26.00
CA ALA A 465 -20.13 4.47 27.01
C ALA A 465 -21.60 4.37 26.59
N ARG A 466 -21.90 4.59 25.30
CA ARG A 466 -23.25 4.41 24.75
C ARG A 466 -23.72 2.97 24.85
N LEU A 467 -22.89 1.98 24.43
CA LEU A 467 -23.22 0.56 24.51
C LEU A 467 -23.48 0.11 25.96
N PHE A 468 -22.69 0.63 26.92
CA PHE A 468 -22.91 0.37 28.35
C PHE A 468 -24.24 0.95 28.82
N GLY A 469 -24.58 2.18 28.41
CA GLY A 469 -25.87 2.80 28.69
C GLY A 469 -27.06 2.05 28.09
N GLU A 470 -26.92 1.48 26.88
CA GLU A 470 -27.99 0.74 26.21
C GLU A 470 -28.19 -0.68 26.79
N HIS A 471 -27.10 -1.38 27.16
CA HIS A 471 -27.15 -2.82 27.44
C HIS A 471 -26.80 -3.21 28.87
N LEU A 472 -26.01 -2.42 29.59
CA LEU A 472 -25.42 -2.80 30.87
C LEU A 472 -25.88 -1.97 32.09
N TRP A 473 -26.60 -0.88 31.89
CA TRP A 473 -26.95 0.07 32.97
C TRP A 473 -27.72 -0.55 34.14
N ARG A 474 -28.49 -1.63 33.92
CA ARG A 474 -29.23 -2.34 34.98
C ARG A 474 -28.38 -3.33 35.72
N LEU A 475 -27.39 -3.95 35.08
CA LEU A 475 -26.54 -4.99 35.64
C LEU A 475 -25.27 -4.42 36.26
N TYR A 476 -24.77 -3.31 35.68
CA TYR A 476 -23.51 -2.67 36.05
C TYR A 476 -23.67 -1.14 36.08
N PRO A 477 -24.53 -0.59 37.01
CA PRO A 477 -24.79 0.84 37.07
C PRO A 477 -23.53 1.65 37.37
N ASP A 478 -22.69 1.24 38.33
CA ASP A 478 -21.44 1.95 38.68
C ASP A 478 -20.43 1.93 37.55
N LEU A 479 -20.29 0.79 36.87
CA LEU A 479 -19.39 0.70 35.73
C LEU A 479 -19.87 1.56 34.51
N THR A 480 -21.18 1.62 34.32
CA THR A 480 -21.81 2.50 33.31
C THR A 480 -21.57 3.97 33.64
N GLU A 481 -21.75 4.34 34.90
CA GLU A 481 -21.50 5.72 35.34
C GLU A 481 -20.00 6.06 35.26
N ARG A 482 -19.11 5.14 35.64
CA ARG A 482 -17.66 5.31 35.45
C ARG A 482 -17.29 5.55 33.98
N MET A 483 -17.87 4.78 33.04
CA MET A 483 -17.65 5.00 31.63
C MET A 483 -18.11 6.40 31.16
N ARG A 484 -19.23 6.89 31.72
CA ARG A 484 -19.73 8.23 31.45
C ARG A 484 -18.80 9.30 31.97
N GLN A 485 -18.32 9.15 33.20
CA GLN A 485 -17.38 10.08 33.83
C GLN A 485 -16.04 10.11 33.14
N GLU A 486 -15.50 8.97 32.73
CA GLU A 486 -14.24 8.94 31.98
C GLU A 486 -14.37 9.50 30.55
N ARG A 487 -15.53 9.35 29.93
CA ARG A 487 -15.83 10.05 28.66
C ARG A 487 -15.80 11.56 28.85
N GLU A 488 -16.43 12.08 29.89
CA GLU A 488 -16.43 13.53 30.19
C GLU A 488 -15.04 14.02 30.55
N TYR A 489 -14.31 13.27 31.35
CA TYR A 489 -12.91 13.56 31.67
C TYR A 489 -12.04 13.60 30.40
N CYS A 490 -12.15 12.60 29.53
CA CYS A 490 -11.42 12.56 28.27
C CYS A 490 -11.75 13.76 27.37
N HIS A 491 -13.01 14.16 27.31
CA HIS A 491 -13.44 15.35 26.56
C HIS A 491 -12.81 16.62 27.11
N THR A 492 -12.90 16.88 28.42
CA THR A 492 -12.50 18.15 29.06
C THR A 492 -10.99 18.25 29.27
N HIS A 493 -10.34 17.17 29.70
CA HIS A 493 -8.92 17.19 30.10
C HIS A 493 -7.95 16.64 29.08
N LEU A 494 -8.42 15.89 28.07
CA LEU A 494 -7.57 15.37 27.01
C LEU A 494 -7.89 16.03 25.66
N ALA A 495 -9.09 15.85 25.12
CA ALA A 495 -9.42 16.36 23.79
C ALA A 495 -9.44 17.90 23.73
N ALA A 496 -10.15 18.58 24.64
CA ALA A 496 -10.22 20.04 24.67
C ALA A 496 -8.86 20.69 25.02
N VAL A 497 -8.05 20.05 25.85
CA VAL A 497 -6.68 20.53 26.13
C VAL A 497 -5.80 20.28 24.91
N GLY A 498 -5.93 19.14 24.22
CA GLY A 498 -5.23 18.84 22.99
C GLY A 498 -5.48 19.88 21.91
N GLU A 499 -6.73 20.28 21.69
CA GLU A 499 -7.08 21.31 20.70
C GLU A 499 -6.44 22.68 21.02
N ARG A 500 -6.48 23.09 22.28
CA ARG A 500 -5.80 24.33 22.72
C ARG A 500 -4.29 24.25 22.55
N PHE A 501 -3.72 23.06 22.82
CA PHE A 501 -2.29 22.85 22.69
C PHE A 501 -1.85 22.81 21.21
N LYS A 502 -2.66 22.24 20.31
CA LYS A 502 -2.43 22.32 18.86
C LYS A 502 -2.29 23.78 18.40
N ALA A 503 -3.23 24.65 18.78
CA ALA A 503 -3.17 26.07 18.42
C ALA A 503 -1.90 26.76 18.94
N GLN A 504 -1.44 26.40 20.15
CA GLN A 504 -0.18 26.89 20.70
C GLN A 504 1.04 26.37 19.91
N LEU A 505 1.08 25.08 19.56
CA LEU A 505 2.15 24.49 18.77
C LEU A 505 2.22 25.11 17.37
N GLU A 506 1.08 25.35 16.72
CA GLU A 506 1.00 26.03 15.43
C GLU A 506 1.67 27.42 15.46
N ARG A 507 1.37 28.21 16.50
CA ARG A 507 1.99 29.51 16.67
C ARG A 507 3.50 29.39 16.87
N LEU A 508 3.94 28.56 17.81
CA LEU A 508 5.36 28.41 18.15
C LEU A 508 6.19 27.90 16.94
N VAL A 509 5.67 26.90 16.20
CA VAL A 509 6.36 26.38 15.02
C VAL A 509 6.42 27.39 13.88
N ARG A 510 5.39 28.24 13.72
CA ARG A 510 5.39 29.30 12.69
C ARG A 510 6.35 30.45 13.00
N GLU A 511 6.49 30.82 14.27
CA GLU A 511 7.32 31.90 14.73
C GLU A 511 8.82 31.54 14.84
N CYS A 512 9.16 30.25 14.77
CA CYS A 512 10.52 29.75 14.94
C CYS A 512 11.13 29.29 13.60
N ASP A 513 12.34 29.77 13.28
CA ASP A 513 13.05 29.36 12.07
C ASP A 513 13.64 27.96 12.21
N ASP A 514 14.30 27.64 13.32
CA ASP A 514 14.84 26.31 13.63
C ASP A 514 13.94 25.57 14.62
N TYR A 515 12.71 25.26 14.18
CA TYR A 515 11.67 24.64 15.01
C TYR A 515 12.06 23.24 15.52
N GLU A 516 12.96 22.52 14.85
CA GLU A 516 13.41 21.19 15.28
C GLU A 516 14.34 21.25 16.49
N HIS A 517 15.09 22.35 16.67
CA HIS A 517 16.11 22.48 17.72
C HIS A 517 15.81 23.59 18.73
N ASP A 518 14.75 24.37 18.55
CA ASP A 518 14.38 25.45 19.45
C ASP A 518 14.13 24.95 20.88
N PRO A 519 14.87 25.50 21.88
CA PRO A 519 14.78 25.03 23.26
C PRO A 519 13.41 25.27 23.91
N LEU A 520 12.75 26.39 23.58
CA LEU A 520 11.44 26.74 24.16
C LEU A 520 10.35 25.81 23.59
N LEU A 521 10.39 25.56 22.28
CA LEU A 521 9.46 24.65 21.66
C LEU A 521 9.65 23.22 22.18
N ARG A 522 10.89 22.74 22.29
CA ARG A 522 11.22 21.42 22.86
C ARG A 522 10.74 21.29 24.30
N GLU A 523 11.00 22.27 25.16
CA GLU A 523 10.53 22.28 26.53
C GLU A 523 8.99 22.23 26.60
N ARG A 524 8.33 23.00 25.73
CA ARG A 524 6.87 23.06 25.69
C ARG A 524 6.25 21.74 25.23
N ILE A 525 6.85 21.12 24.18
CA ILE A 525 6.45 19.79 23.70
C ILE A 525 6.62 18.76 24.84
N ALA A 526 7.77 18.72 25.51
CA ALA A 526 8.04 17.79 26.58
C ALA A 526 7.02 17.89 27.73
N LYS A 527 6.71 19.14 28.17
CA LYS A 527 5.67 19.39 29.20
C LYS A 527 4.28 18.92 28.75
N GLY A 528 3.94 19.16 27.48
CA GLY A 528 2.68 18.66 26.89
C GLY A 528 2.61 17.15 26.89
N ILE A 529 3.67 16.48 26.42
CA ILE A 529 3.76 15.02 26.40
C ILE A 529 3.61 14.44 27.79
N ALA A 530 4.35 14.94 28.77
CA ALA A 530 4.27 14.49 30.17
C ALA A 530 2.84 14.61 30.72
N TYR A 531 2.16 15.74 30.41
CA TYR A 531 0.76 15.96 30.79
C TYR A 531 -0.16 14.86 30.24
N PHE A 532 -0.05 14.54 28.95
CA PHE A 532 -0.90 13.55 28.32
C PHE A 532 -0.54 12.12 28.73
N GLN A 533 0.74 11.82 28.93
CA GLN A 533 1.21 10.52 29.43
C GLN A 533 0.64 10.22 30.84
N ASP A 534 0.78 11.16 31.77
CA ASP A 534 0.28 11.01 33.13
C ASP A 534 -1.21 10.68 33.15
N ARG A 535 -2.02 11.46 32.42
CA ARG A 535 -3.48 11.27 32.40
C ARG A 535 -3.93 10.03 31.67
N THR A 536 -3.25 9.64 30.62
CA THR A 536 -3.52 8.38 29.92
C THR A 536 -3.21 7.19 30.82
N ALA A 537 -2.06 7.22 31.51
CA ALA A 537 -1.62 6.16 32.41
C ALA A 537 -2.49 6.05 33.68
N THR A 538 -2.88 7.18 34.28
CA THR A 538 -3.61 7.19 35.53
C THR A 538 -5.12 6.98 35.38
N ARG A 539 -5.70 7.30 34.22
CA ARG A 539 -7.16 7.24 34.00
C ARG A 539 -7.59 6.19 33.01
N LEU A 540 -7.06 6.22 31.78
CA LEU A 540 -7.53 5.35 30.70
C LEU A 540 -7.02 3.90 30.84
N LEU A 541 -5.77 3.69 31.20
CA LEU A 541 -5.23 2.35 31.37
C LEU A 541 -5.90 1.57 32.51
N PRO A 542 -6.12 2.15 33.70
CA PRO A 542 -6.88 1.48 34.78
C PRO A 542 -8.33 1.17 34.38
N LEU A 543 -9.02 2.11 33.72
CA LEU A 543 -10.37 1.89 33.23
C LEU A 543 -10.45 0.62 32.36
N LEU A 544 -9.56 0.49 31.37
CA LEU A 544 -9.52 -0.67 30.47
C LEU A 544 -9.12 -1.97 31.19
N ASN A 545 -8.22 -1.89 32.18
CA ASN A 545 -7.78 -3.05 32.92
C ASN A 545 -8.87 -3.60 33.85
N ASP A 546 -9.72 -2.71 34.39
CA ASP A 546 -10.77 -3.08 35.34
C ASP A 546 -12.11 -3.42 34.67
N THR A 547 -12.24 -3.17 33.35
CA THR A 547 -13.50 -3.35 32.67
C THR A 547 -13.62 -4.72 32.02
N HIS A 548 -14.23 -5.66 32.74
CA HIS A 548 -14.51 -7.03 32.31
C HIS A 548 -15.95 -7.45 32.68
N PRO A 549 -16.98 -6.87 32.04
CA PRO A 549 -18.37 -7.21 32.37
C PRO A 549 -18.69 -8.63 31.86
N GLU A 550 -19.40 -9.37 32.74
CA GLU A 550 -19.95 -10.68 32.37
C GLU A 550 -21.30 -10.51 31.70
N ILE A 551 -21.44 -10.97 30.47
CA ILE A 551 -22.61 -10.73 29.62
C ILE A 551 -23.11 -12.07 29.08
N ASP A 552 -24.33 -12.45 29.46
CA ASP A 552 -24.94 -13.71 29.03
C ASP A 552 -25.37 -13.68 27.55
N ASN A 553 -25.85 -12.55 27.08
CA ASN A 553 -26.26 -12.40 25.66
C ASN A 553 -25.03 -12.41 24.75
N LYS A 554 -24.91 -13.43 23.92
CA LYS A 554 -23.76 -13.65 23.04
C LYS A 554 -23.52 -12.50 22.05
N GLU A 555 -24.57 -11.91 21.49
CA GLU A 555 -24.47 -10.82 20.49
C GLU A 555 -24.04 -9.52 21.18
N VAL A 556 -24.67 -9.18 22.31
CA VAL A 556 -24.30 -8.01 23.11
C VAL A 556 -22.86 -8.13 23.60
N ARG A 557 -22.49 -9.31 24.11
CA ARG A 557 -21.12 -9.60 24.55
C ARG A 557 -20.12 -9.35 23.43
N LYS A 558 -20.35 -9.92 22.23
CA LYS A 558 -19.47 -9.75 21.06
C LYS A 558 -19.34 -8.27 20.70
N THR A 559 -20.44 -7.53 20.64
CA THR A 559 -20.46 -6.10 20.30
C THR A 559 -19.65 -5.27 21.28
N ILE A 560 -19.80 -5.53 22.59
CA ILE A 560 -19.09 -4.79 23.65
C ILE A 560 -17.60 -5.19 23.67
N GLU A 561 -17.27 -6.48 23.56
CA GLU A 561 -15.87 -6.94 23.48
C GLU A 561 -15.14 -6.32 22.27
N GLU A 562 -15.78 -6.25 21.09
CA GLU A 562 -15.22 -5.59 19.93
C GLU A 562 -15.02 -4.08 20.14
N ALA A 563 -15.97 -3.41 20.79
CA ALA A 563 -15.85 -1.98 21.07
C ALA A 563 -14.74 -1.69 22.09
N LEU A 564 -14.63 -2.47 23.15
CA LEU A 564 -13.55 -2.38 24.15
C LEU A 564 -12.18 -2.68 23.51
N LEU A 565 -12.10 -3.69 22.65
CA LEU A 565 -10.88 -4.01 21.93
C LEU A 565 -10.40 -2.83 21.06
N ARG A 566 -11.33 -2.18 20.36
CA ARG A 566 -11.00 -0.99 19.54
C ARG A 566 -10.56 0.20 20.39
N LEU A 567 -11.19 0.40 21.55
CA LEU A 567 -10.77 1.44 22.49
C LEU A 567 -9.37 1.15 23.06
N GLN A 568 -9.09 -0.11 23.38
CA GLN A 568 -7.77 -0.54 23.84
C GLN A 568 -6.70 -0.31 22.75
N GLN A 569 -6.97 -0.70 21.51
CA GLN A 569 -6.04 -0.48 20.38
C GLN A 569 -5.71 1.02 20.21
N GLU A 570 -6.71 1.88 20.30
CA GLU A 570 -6.51 3.33 20.21
C GLU A 570 -5.69 3.89 21.37
N THR A 571 -5.92 3.37 22.58
CA THR A 571 -5.17 3.77 23.78
C THR A 571 -3.73 3.29 23.71
N ASP A 572 -3.49 2.05 23.28
CA ASP A 572 -2.15 1.47 23.14
C ASP A 572 -1.35 2.24 22.07
N LEU A 573 -1.98 2.58 20.93
CA LEU A 573 -1.39 3.43 19.90
C LEU A 573 -0.99 4.80 20.48
N LYS A 574 -1.89 5.48 21.17
CA LYS A 574 -1.64 6.79 21.75
C LYS A 574 -0.50 6.74 22.79
N THR A 575 -0.47 5.70 23.62
CA THR A 575 0.60 5.49 24.62
C THR A 575 1.96 5.32 23.93
N ALA A 576 2.04 4.45 22.91
CA ALA A 576 3.28 4.21 22.17
C ALA A 576 3.79 5.49 21.48
N LEU A 577 2.89 6.30 20.90
CA LEU A 577 3.26 7.57 20.26
C LEU A 577 3.80 8.58 21.28
N LEU A 578 3.17 8.70 22.45
CA LEU A 578 3.64 9.60 23.53
C LEU A 578 4.99 9.12 24.08
N GLU A 579 5.18 7.83 24.25
CA GLU A 579 6.44 7.23 24.69
C GLU A 579 7.58 7.51 23.71
N SER A 580 7.32 7.40 22.39
CA SER A 580 8.32 7.68 21.38
C SER A 580 8.79 9.13 21.35
N ALA A 581 7.99 10.04 21.87
CA ALA A 581 8.29 11.48 21.90
C ALA A 581 8.72 11.99 23.29
N ALA A 582 8.81 11.12 24.31
CA ALA A 582 9.10 11.51 25.69
C ALA A 582 10.50 12.16 25.87
N SER A 583 11.50 11.70 25.07
CA SER A 583 12.86 12.26 25.06
C SER A 583 13.06 13.40 24.04
N GLY A 584 12.00 13.80 23.34
CA GLY A 584 12.01 14.76 22.25
C GLY A 584 11.26 14.25 21.02
N PHE A 585 10.59 15.14 20.30
CA PHE A 585 9.84 14.74 19.12
C PHE A 585 10.77 14.58 17.91
N ASP A 586 10.83 13.37 17.39
CA ASP A 586 11.53 13.01 16.14
C ASP A 586 10.57 12.34 15.18
N VAL A 587 10.54 12.81 13.91
CA VAL A 587 9.59 12.34 12.89
C VAL A 587 9.77 10.85 12.58
N LYS A 588 11.03 10.36 12.50
CA LYS A 588 11.31 8.97 12.17
C LYS A 588 10.92 8.04 13.31
N ALA A 589 11.28 8.40 14.54
CA ALA A 589 10.89 7.66 15.74
C ALA A 589 9.37 7.59 15.89
N TYR A 590 8.67 8.72 15.65
CA TYR A 590 7.20 8.77 15.67
C TYR A 590 6.55 7.84 14.65
N LEU A 591 7.00 7.89 13.38
CA LEU A 591 6.46 7.04 12.31
C LEU A 591 6.74 5.55 12.56
N SER A 592 7.91 5.22 13.09
CA SER A 592 8.26 3.85 13.46
C SER A 592 7.38 3.32 14.61
N ALA A 593 7.22 4.10 15.68
CA ALA A 593 6.35 3.75 16.81
C ALA A 593 4.88 3.58 16.38
N LYS A 594 4.40 4.49 15.51
CA LYS A 594 3.05 4.42 14.95
C LYS A 594 2.80 3.12 14.20
N ALA A 595 3.72 2.74 13.34
CA ALA A 595 3.58 1.51 12.57
C ALA A 595 3.61 0.27 13.46
N LYS A 596 4.56 0.21 14.38
CA LYS A 596 4.69 -0.90 15.31
C LYS A 596 3.41 -1.07 16.14
N ALA A 597 2.89 0.00 16.71
CA ALA A 597 1.66 -0.04 17.51
C ALA A 597 0.41 -0.44 16.70
N MET A 598 0.36 -0.09 15.39
CA MET A 598 -0.75 -0.48 14.52
C MET A 598 -0.76 -1.97 14.13
N ILE A 599 0.39 -2.65 14.23
CA ILE A 599 0.58 -4.05 13.87
C ILE A 599 0.44 -4.95 15.09
N GLU A 600 0.97 -4.51 16.22
CA GLU A 600 0.96 -5.29 17.47
C GLU A 600 -0.47 -5.71 17.82
N LYS A 601 -0.64 -7.00 18.11
CA LYS A 601 -1.87 -7.45 18.75
C LYS A 601 -1.97 -6.69 20.08
N PRO A 602 -3.17 -6.22 20.46
CA PRO A 602 -3.36 -5.63 21.78
C PRO A 602 -2.70 -6.55 22.81
N LYS A 603 -1.79 -6.01 23.60
CA LYS A 603 -1.12 -6.79 24.64
C LYS A 603 -2.21 -7.47 25.43
N ALA A 604 -2.22 -8.81 25.43
CA ALA A 604 -3.09 -9.56 26.32
C ALA A 604 -2.72 -9.09 27.73
N ARG A 605 -3.52 -8.16 28.26
CA ARG A 605 -3.29 -7.65 29.60
C ARG A 605 -3.42 -8.85 30.53
N PRO A 606 -2.48 -9.07 31.44
CA PRO A 606 -2.55 -10.20 32.32
C PRO A 606 -3.93 -10.14 32.99
N ARG A 607 -4.79 -11.11 32.67
CA ARG A 607 -5.88 -11.42 33.59
C ARG A 607 -5.19 -11.68 34.92
N LYS A 608 -5.26 -10.71 35.83
CA LYS A 608 -4.88 -10.99 37.22
C LYS A 608 -5.71 -12.20 37.60
N THR A 609 -5.08 -13.34 37.77
CA THR A 609 -5.69 -14.59 38.22
C THR A 609 -6.37 -14.48 39.58
N SER A 610 -6.34 -13.28 40.17
CA SER A 610 -7.05 -12.85 41.39
C SER A 610 -7.84 -11.55 41.15
N GLY A 611 -8.08 -11.12 39.92
CA GLY A 611 -8.87 -9.92 39.63
C GLY A 611 -10.34 -10.24 39.78
N LYS A 612 -11.01 -9.57 40.70
CA LYS A 612 -12.45 -9.50 40.81
C LYS A 612 -13.01 -9.25 39.41
N THR A 613 -13.65 -10.26 38.83
CA THR A 613 -14.61 -10.06 37.74
C THR A 613 -15.58 -9.01 38.26
N SER A 614 -15.88 -7.97 37.48
CA SER A 614 -16.85 -6.96 37.88
C SER A 614 -18.16 -7.67 38.21
N THR A 615 -18.45 -7.80 39.50
CA THR A 615 -19.76 -8.29 39.97
C THR A 615 -20.77 -7.19 39.71
N PRO A 616 -22.01 -7.54 39.35
CA PRO A 616 -23.06 -6.54 39.25
C PRO A 616 -23.19 -5.77 40.56
N ASP A 617 -23.31 -4.46 40.50
CA ASP A 617 -23.22 -3.56 41.65
C ASP A 617 -24.44 -3.66 42.59
N ASP A 618 -25.51 -4.33 42.16
CA ASP A 618 -26.77 -4.53 42.94
C ASP A 618 -26.82 -5.92 43.60
N ILE A 619 -25.69 -6.41 44.15
CA ILE A 619 -25.64 -7.71 44.83
C ILE A 619 -25.48 -7.50 46.31
N ARG A 620 -26.52 -7.90 47.08
CA ARG A 620 -26.50 -7.85 48.57
C ARG A 620 -25.49 -8.82 49.18
N HIS A 621 -25.31 -10.00 48.58
CA HIS A 621 -24.40 -11.04 49.06
C HIS A 621 -23.36 -11.45 47.97
N PRO A 622 -22.28 -10.69 47.77
CA PRO A 622 -21.28 -10.96 46.71
C PRO A 622 -20.60 -12.33 46.81
N ARG A 623 -20.32 -12.81 48.07
CA ARG A 623 -19.71 -14.13 48.26
C ARG A 623 -20.63 -15.28 47.80
N LEU A 624 -21.94 -15.15 48.02
CA LEU A 624 -22.92 -16.13 47.54
C LEU A 624 -23.03 -16.09 46.02
N TYR A 625 -23.05 -14.90 45.43
CA TYR A 625 -23.06 -14.75 43.96
C TYR A 625 -21.83 -15.43 43.31
N ASP A 626 -20.65 -15.26 43.88
CA ASP A 626 -19.44 -15.91 43.41
C ASP A 626 -19.48 -17.44 43.53
N ALA A 627 -20.04 -17.97 44.63
CA ALA A 627 -20.22 -19.40 44.81
C ALA A 627 -21.21 -20.00 43.79
N LEU A 628 -22.36 -19.35 43.60
CA LEU A 628 -23.37 -19.75 42.62
C LEU A 628 -22.83 -19.68 41.18
N ARG A 629 -22.02 -18.68 40.91
CA ARG A 629 -21.36 -18.52 39.61
C ARG A 629 -20.31 -19.60 39.36
N ALA A 630 -19.49 -19.94 40.35
CA ALA A 630 -18.51 -21.02 40.24
C ALA A 630 -19.23 -22.34 39.97
N TRP A 631 -20.28 -22.64 40.71
CA TRP A 631 -21.12 -23.82 40.48
C TRP A 631 -21.72 -23.85 39.08
N ARG A 632 -22.30 -22.76 38.61
CA ARG A 632 -22.85 -22.63 37.25
C ARG A 632 -21.81 -22.96 36.18
N ASN A 633 -20.60 -22.45 36.34
CA ASN A 633 -19.51 -22.63 35.39
C ASN A 633 -19.01 -24.08 35.37
N GLU A 634 -18.94 -24.74 36.52
CA GLU A 634 -18.58 -26.16 36.61
C GLU A 634 -19.65 -27.04 35.97
N GLU A 635 -20.91 -26.76 36.27
CA GLU A 635 -22.03 -27.52 35.70
C GLU A 635 -22.15 -27.34 34.18
N ALA A 636 -21.92 -26.13 33.65
CA ALA A 636 -21.85 -25.84 32.22
C ALA A 636 -20.71 -26.62 31.58
N LYS A 637 -19.54 -26.68 32.19
CA LYS A 637 -18.38 -27.46 31.74
C LYS A 637 -18.67 -28.97 31.75
N ARG A 638 -19.31 -29.48 32.78
CA ARG A 638 -19.69 -30.90 32.92
C ARG A 638 -20.66 -31.33 31.83
N GLN A 639 -21.61 -30.46 31.44
CA GLN A 639 -22.63 -30.75 30.45
C GLN A 639 -22.23 -30.35 29.02
N GLY A 640 -21.11 -29.69 28.81
CA GLY A 640 -20.71 -29.17 27.53
C GLY A 640 -21.64 -28.07 26.96
N LEU A 641 -22.37 -27.36 27.84
CA LEU A 641 -23.39 -26.39 27.49
C LEU A 641 -22.94 -24.97 27.83
N PRO A 642 -23.45 -23.95 27.09
CA PRO A 642 -23.24 -22.55 27.46
C PRO A 642 -23.79 -22.23 28.86
N VAL A 643 -23.09 -21.40 29.67
CA VAL A 643 -23.44 -21.07 31.07
C VAL A 643 -24.86 -20.50 31.23
N TYR A 644 -25.38 -19.74 30.28
CA TYR A 644 -26.73 -19.18 30.36
C TYR A 644 -27.85 -20.19 30.16
N THR A 645 -27.56 -21.39 29.64
CA THR A 645 -28.52 -22.49 29.53
C THR A 645 -28.66 -23.24 30.84
N ILE A 646 -27.65 -23.19 31.71
CA ILE A 646 -27.71 -23.75 33.04
C ILE A 646 -28.52 -22.83 33.96
N LEU A 647 -28.07 -21.55 34.07
CA LEU A 647 -28.74 -20.54 34.87
C LEU A 647 -28.40 -19.14 34.35
N GLN A 648 -29.43 -18.32 34.16
CA GLN A 648 -29.24 -16.94 33.65
C GLN A 648 -28.65 -16.04 34.74
N GLN A 649 -27.88 -15.02 34.37
CA GLN A 649 -27.26 -14.08 35.30
C GLN A 649 -28.27 -13.39 36.24
N LYS A 650 -29.44 -13.01 35.70
CA LYS A 650 -30.53 -12.41 36.48
C LYS A 650 -31.04 -13.32 37.58
N ALA A 651 -31.01 -14.67 37.39
CA ALA A 651 -31.38 -15.64 38.38
C ALA A 651 -30.32 -15.76 39.48
N LEU A 652 -29.03 -15.73 39.14
CA LEU A 652 -27.93 -15.69 40.12
C LEU A 652 -28.05 -14.46 41.05
N ILE A 653 -28.30 -13.27 40.43
CA ILE A 653 -28.50 -12.03 41.18
C ILE A 653 -29.72 -12.14 42.08
N GLY A 654 -30.83 -12.68 41.54
CA GLY A 654 -32.07 -12.90 42.32
C GLY A 654 -31.81 -13.77 43.53
N ILE A 655 -31.14 -14.93 43.37
CA ILE A 655 -30.81 -15.83 44.49
C ILE A 655 -29.90 -15.14 45.51
N ALA A 656 -28.84 -14.46 45.03
CA ALA A 656 -27.89 -13.76 45.90
C ALA A 656 -28.52 -12.60 46.70
N ASN A 657 -29.58 -11.99 46.19
CA ASN A 657 -30.26 -10.86 46.86
C ASN A 657 -31.40 -11.26 47.77
N THR A 658 -32.07 -12.40 47.52
CA THR A 658 -33.28 -12.80 48.23
C THR A 658 -33.04 -13.95 49.19
N LEU A 659 -31.96 -14.71 49.03
CA LEU A 659 -31.60 -15.88 49.82
C LEU A 659 -32.79 -16.88 49.96
N PRO A 660 -33.30 -17.43 48.82
CA PRO A 660 -34.48 -18.29 48.85
C PRO A 660 -34.26 -19.53 49.73
N ALA A 661 -35.26 -19.89 50.55
CA ALA A 661 -35.23 -21.04 51.49
C ALA A 661 -36.00 -22.24 50.97
N SER A 662 -36.81 -22.04 49.94
CA SER A 662 -37.68 -23.09 49.40
C SER A 662 -37.74 -23.09 47.89
N SER A 663 -38.10 -24.23 47.31
CA SER A 663 -38.33 -24.36 45.86
C SER A 663 -39.40 -23.40 45.33
N LYS A 664 -40.35 -23.01 46.20
CA LYS A 664 -41.40 -22.06 45.87
C LYS A 664 -40.80 -20.64 45.67
N GLU A 665 -39.98 -20.22 46.62
CA GLU A 665 -39.29 -18.92 46.55
C GLU A 665 -38.29 -18.85 45.37
N LEU A 666 -37.64 -19.99 45.03
CA LEU A 666 -36.82 -20.08 43.84
C LEU A 666 -37.62 -19.84 42.55
N LEU A 667 -38.83 -20.41 42.44
CA LEU A 667 -39.71 -20.25 41.28
C LEU A 667 -40.24 -18.83 41.09
N ASP A 668 -40.32 -18.05 42.16
CA ASP A 668 -40.75 -16.63 42.12
C ASP A 668 -39.65 -15.70 41.57
N LEU A 669 -38.43 -16.22 41.41
CA LEU A 669 -37.30 -15.42 40.93
C LEU A 669 -37.27 -15.30 39.40
N PRO A 670 -36.97 -14.12 38.84
CA PRO A 670 -36.90 -13.90 37.43
C PRO A 670 -35.77 -14.71 36.81
N GLY A 671 -36.09 -15.57 35.84
CA GLY A 671 -35.14 -16.42 35.13
C GLY A 671 -35.01 -17.84 35.66
N ILE A 672 -35.81 -18.22 36.69
CA ILE A 672 -35.95 -19.58 37.15
C ILE A 672 -37.34 -20.10 36.75
N GLY A 673 -37.35 -20.95 35.75
CA GLY A 673 -38.57 -21.65 35.35
C GLY A 673 -38.64 -23.07 35.98
N ARG A 674 -39.83 -23.73 35.91
CA ARG A 674 -40.06 -25.08 36.45
C ARG A 674 -38.97 -26.07 36.14
N LYS A 675 -38.52 -26.13 34.85
CA LYS A 675 -37.46 -27.06 34.41
C LYS A 675 -36.10 -26.79 35.07
N VAL A 676 -35.76 -25.53 35.35
CA VAL A 676 -34.53 -25.15 36.07
C VAL A 676 -34.62 -25.49 37.54
N ALA A 677 -35.76 -25.22 38.19
CA ALA A 677 -36.00 -25.54 39.56
C ALA A 677 -36.03 -27.07 39.82
N GLU A 678 -36.64 -27.85 38.93
CA GLU A 678 -36.62 -29.33 39.01
C GLU A 678 -35.23 -29.91 38.85
N ARG A 679 -34.41 -29.35 37.96
CA ARG A 679 -33.10 -29.89 37.62
C ARG A 679 -31.99 -29.46 38.60
N TYR A 680 -32.03 -28.20 39.02
CA TYR A 680 -30.95 -27.59 39.80
C TYR A 680 -31.38 -27.00 41.14
N GLY A 681 -32.69 -26.98 41.43
CA GLY A 681 -33.22 -26.30 42.62
C GLY A 681 -32.64 -26.80 43.92
N ALA A 682 -32.47 -28.14 44.10
CA ALA A 682 -31.86 -28.72 45.27
C ALA A 682 -30.42 -28.23 45.51
N GLN A 683 -29.60 -28.18 44.44
CA GLN A 683 -28.21 -27.73 44.54
C GLN A 683 -28.12 -26.21 44.82
N LEU A 684 -29.00 -25.42 44.22
CA LEU A 684 -29.05 -23.97 44.45
C LEU A 684 -29.46 -23.64 45.88
N LEU A 685 -30.44 -24.36 46.47
CA LEU A 685 -30.85 -24.22 47.85
C LEU A 685 -29.73 -24.68 48.83
N GLU A 686 -29.05 -25.79 48.53
CA GLU A 686 -27.91 -26.24 49.35
C GLU A 686 -26.78 -25.18 49.40
N ILE A 687 -26.43 -24.55 48.26
CA ILE A 687 -25.44 -23.47 48.24
C ILE A 687 -25.92 -22.26 49.05
N THR A 688 -27.21 -21.93 48.97
CA THR A 688 -27.79 -20.80 49.71
C THR A 688 -27.85 -21.08 51.20
N ASP A 689 -28.22 -22.29 51.62
CA ASP A 689 -28.31 -22.70 53.00
C ASP A 689 -26.91 -22.76 53.64
N ARG A 690 -25.93 -23.28 52.94
CA ARG A 690 -24.53 -23.28 53.40
C ARG A 690 -24.02 -21.85 53.61
N PHE A 691 -24.33 -20.92 52.71
CA PHE A 691 -23.99 -19.52 52.91
C PHE A 691 -24.67 -18.88 54.12
N ARG A 692 -25.96 -19.21 54.40
CA ARG A 692 -26.67 -18.73 55.57
C ARG A 692 -26.05 -19.26 56.89
N PHE A 693 -25.66 -20.53 56.89
CA PHE A 693 -25.01 -21.16 58.06
C PHE A 693 -23.66 -20.50 58.35
N ASP A 694 -22.84 -20.27 57.33
CA ASP A 694 -21.54 -19.64 57.47
C ASP A 694 -21.68 -18.16 57.92
N ALA A 695 -22.65 -17.40 57.39
CA ALA A 695 -22.93 -16.02 57.77
C ALA A 695 -23.49 -15.93 59.24
N GLY A 696 -24.28 -16.92 59.71
CA GLY A 696 -24.77 -17.01 61.09
C GLY A 696 -23.64 -17.26 62.05
N ASN A 697 -22.62 -18.04 61.70
CA ASN A 697 -21.46 -18.30 62.53
C ASN A 697 -20.46 -17.15 62.66
N GLU A 698 -20.32 -16.32 61.57
CA GLU A 698 -19.48 -15.10 61.60
C GLU A 698 -20.08 -13.98 62.51
N SER A 699 -21.39 -13.98 62.70
CA SER A 699 -22.07 -13.01 63.61
C SER A 699 -22.13 -13.42 65.08
N SER A 700 -21.64 -14.61 65.38
CA SER A 700 -21.65 -15.17 66.76
C SER A 700 -20.25 -15.31 67.40
N LEU A 701 -19.21 -14.71 66.83
CA LEU A 701 -17.91 -14.54 67.46
C LEU A 701 -17.82 -13.14 68.11
N PRO A 702 -17.46 -13.08 69.43
CA PRO A 702 -17.48 -11.84 70.22
C PRO A 702 -16.43 -10.82 69.75
#